data_0831f8a9eb21c5fc36f1dab27cbbe99d
#
_entry.id   0831f8a9eb21c5fc36f1dab27cbbe99d
#
_cell.length_a   1.000
_cell.length_b   1.000
_cell.length_c   1.000
_cell.angle_alpha   90.00
_cell.angle_beta   90.00
_cell.angle_gamma   90.00
#
_symmetry.space_group_name_H-M   'P 1'
#
loop_
_entity.id
_entity.type
_entity.pdbx_description
1 polymer ?
#
loop_
_entity_poly.entity_id
_entity_poly.type
_entity_poly.pdbx_seq_one_letter_code
_entity_poly.pdbx_strand_id
1 'polypeptide(L)'
;LILELLRGEVGESSHTQASELDEWCNKLDVGTSRFGGRIQPSADISHPAITVKLESCIQCTRCVRACREEQMNDVIGLAFRGAHAQIVFDLGDALGQSSCVGCGECVQACPTGALMPAGDVGLENIDKTVDSACPYCGVGCLLTYHIKDNQIQYVTGRDGPANKGRLWVKGRYGFDYVSHAERLTVPWVRKEGIPKGLNDHFDPADPAKMFRPASWEEALEIAANGLKHIRDAHGPNALAGFGSAKGSNEEAYLFQKLVRTGFGTNNVDHCTRLCHASSVVALLEGIGSGAVSNQVEDAALAEVIVVIGANPTSNHPVAATFIKNASRRGATLIVMDPRRTDIARHADHFLQFRVDTDVALLNAMIHTIIDEDLVDSDFIASRTHNFEALSENVKQFSPEEMAPICGIDADVIRKTARAYACSRGSIIFWGMGISQHVHGTDNARCLIALSLMTGNIGRPGTGLHPLRGQNNVQGASDAGLIPMMFPDYRRVDDNDASEFFSQYWNASLDKIPGLTVVEIMDAACEGRIKGMYVMGENPAMSDPNLNHARAGLAALDHLVVQDIFLTETAAYADVVLPASAFPEKTGTFSNTDRRVQMGRQALGLPGEARHDIWIIQQLAARLGLGWEYDDVSDVFEEMRG
;
A
#
# COMPACT_ATOMS: atom_id res chain seq x y z
N LEU A 1 21.85 -42.94 -1.57
CA LEU A 1 20.66 -43.74 -1.19
C LEU A 1 19.48 -42.85 -0.81
N ILE A 2 19.60 -41.85 0.12
CA ILE A 2 18.46 -41.03 0.55
C ILE A 2 17.91 -40.21 -0.63
N LEU A 3 18.76 -39.50 -1.36
CA LEU A 3 18.36 -38.74 -2.55
C LEU A 3 17.81 -39.67 -3.66
N GLU A 4 18.38 -40.87 -3.83
CA GLU A 4 17.87 -41.84 -4.79
C GLU A 4 16.46 -42.32 -4.43
N LEU A 5 16.16 -42.55 -3.14
CA LEU A 5 14.81 -42.87 -2.67
C LEU A 5 13.85 -41.70 -2.93
N LEU A 6 14.23 -40.46 -2.58
CA LEU A 6 13.42 -39.29 -2.83
C LEU A 6 13.18 -39.06 -4.34
N ARG A 7 14.20 -39.29 -5.19
CA ARG A 7 14.07 -39.18 -6.64
C ARG A 7 13.13 -40.26 -7.20
N GLY A 8 13.06 -41.45 -6.57
CA GLY A 8 12.10 -42.49 -6.93
C GLY A 8 10.65 -42.12 -6.66
N GLU A 9 10.40 -41.19 -5.74
CA GLU A 9 9.05 -40.72 -5.43
C GLU A 9 8.54 -39.67 -6.45
N VAL A 10 9.45 -39.01 -7.20
CA VAL A 10 9.12 -37.94 -8.13
C VAL A 10 8.99 -38.50 -9.54
N GLY A 11 7.83 -38.29 -10.17
CA GLY A 11 7.57 -38.63 -11.56
C GLY A 11 8.35 -37.75 -12.55
N GLU A 12 8.29 -38.13 -13.82
CA GLU A 12 8.80 -37.30 -14.92
C GLU A 12 7.88 -36.08 -15.14
N SER A 13 7.92 -35.09 -14.26
CA SER A 13 7.12 -33.88 -14.42
C SER A 13 8.00 -32.70 -14.82
N SER A 14 7.51 -31.86 -15.71
CA SER A 14 8.10 -30.56 -15.96
C SER A 14 7.83 -29.64 -14.76
N HIS A 15 8.87 -29.12 -14.14
CA HIS A 15 8.76 -28.14 -13.06
C HIS A 15 8.70 -26.74 -13.64
N THR A 16 7.99 -25.85 -12.98
CA THR A 16 7.98 -24.41 -13.33
C THR A 16 9.06 -23.61 -12.61
N GLN A 17 9.71 -24.23 -11.62
CA GLN A 17 10.83 -23.64 -10.87
C GLN A 17 11.92 -24.68 -10.68
N ALA A 18 13.16 -24.23 -10.43
CA ALA A 18 14.27 -25.11 -10.11
C ALA A 18 13.95 -26.00 -8.89
N SER A 19 14.16 -27.28 -9.01
CA SER A 19 13.95 -28.26 -7.96
C SER A 19 15.22 -28.39 -7.12
N GLU A 20 15.12 -28.10 -5.81
CA GLU A 20 16.23 -28.35 -4.87
C GLU A 20 16.66 -29.84 -4.91
N LEU A 21 15.72 -30.75 -5.13
CA LEU A 21 16.02 -32.16 -5.25
C LEU A 21 16.90 -32.46 -6.46
N ASP A 22 16.59 -31.88 -7.61
CA ASP A 22 17.38 -32.05 -8.83
C ASP A 22 18.77 -31.40 -8.70
N GLU A 23 18.86 -30.23 -8.11
CA GLU A 23 20.15 -29.57 -7.82
C GLU A 23 21.06 -30.46 -6.96
N TRP A 24 20.52 -31.04 -5.87
CA TRP A 24 21.28 -31.95 -5.02
C TRP A 24 21.62 -33.28 -5.70
N CYS A 25 20.70 -33.82 -6.50
CA CYS A 25 20.98 -35.02 -7.28
C CYS A 25 22.12 -34.79 -8.29
N ASN A 26 22.08 -33.68 -9.00
CA ASN A 26 23.14 -33.30 -9.95
C ASN A 26 24.48 -33.07 -9.25
N LYS A 27 24.47 -32.36 -8.09
CA LYS A 27 25.68 -32.07 -7.30
C LYS A 27 26.35 -33.34 -6.75
N LEU A 28 25.59 -34.36 -6.45
CA LEU A 28 26.08 -35.61 -5.86
C LEU A 28 26.07 -36.80 -6.85
N ASP A 29 25.88 -36.53 -8.14
CA ASP A 29 25.85 -37.50 -9.23
C ASP A 29 24.87 -38.68 -8.98
N VAL A 30 23.66 -38.32 -8.53
CA VAL A 30 22.58 -39.30 -8.31
C VAL A 30 21.70 -39.37 -9.54
N GLY A 31 21.82 -40.44 -10.32
CA GLY A 31 21.02 -40.71 -11.54
C GLY A 31 19.59 -41.18 -11.23
N THR A 32 19.02 -41.94 -12.15
CA THR A 32 17.69 -42.56 -11.99
C THR A 32 17.63 -43.47 -10.79
N SER A 33 16.48 -43.44 -10.08
CA SER A 33 16.25 -44.28 -8.92
C SER A 33 16.06 -45.76 -9.29
N ARG A 34 16.63 -46.66 -8.49
CA ARG A 34 16.36 -48.11 -8.56
C ARG A 34 15.01 -48.52 -7.94
N PHE A 35 14.38 -47.58 -7.23
CA PHE A 35 13.13 -47.82 -6.50
C PHE A 35 11.95 -47.24 -7.28
N GLY A 36 10.83 -47.95 -7.28
CA GLY A 36 9.58 -47.50 -7.87
C GLY A 36 8.92 -46.42 -7.04
N GLY A 37 8.31 -45.44 -7.71
CA GLY A 37 7.53 -44.37 -7.05
C GLY A 37 6.14 -44.87 -6.63
N ARG A 38 5.47 -44.05 -5.84
CA ARG A 38 4.08 -44.29 -5.41
C ARG A 38 3.11 -43.82 -6.49
N ILE A 39 1.90 -44.40 -6.48
CA ILE A 39 0.78 -43.86 -7.23
C ILE A 39 0.31 -42.60 -6.54
N GLN A 40 0.38 -41.48 -7.24
CA GLN A 40 -0.06 -40.19 -6.74
C GLN A 40 -1.40 -39.77 -7.40
N PRO A 41 -2.21 -38.93 -6.75
CA PRO A 41 -3.41 -38.38 -7.36
C PRO A 41 -3.08 -37.54 -8.60
N SER A 42 -4.05 -37.41 -9.51
CA SER A 42 -3.95 -36.54 -10.67
C SER A 42 -3.70 -35.08 -10.27
N ALA A 43 -3.10 -34.32 -11.17
CA ALA A 43 -2.84 -32.89 -10.95
C ALA A 43 -4.15 -32.12 -10.69
N ASP A 44 -4.10 -31.19 -9.72
CA ASP A 44 -5.18 -30.25 -9.44
C ASP A 44 -4.81 -28.89 -10.00
N ILE A 45 -5.58 -28.44 -10.99
CA ILE A 45 -5.43 -27.15 -11.68
C ILE A 45 -6.61 -26.20 -11.38
N SER A 46 -7.36 -26.47 -10.33
CA SER A 46 -8.58 -25.73 -9.99
C SER A 46 -8.32 -24.31 -9.47
N HIS A 47 -7.14 -24.08 -8.87
CA HIS A 47 -6.82 -22.77 -8.29
C HIS A 47 -6.20 -21.83 -9.35
N PRO A 48 -6.68 -20.56 -9.48
CA PRO A 48 -6.23 -19.67 -10.55
C PRO A 48 -4.74 -19.29 -10.51
N ALA A 49 -4.11 -19.37 -9.34
CA ALA A 49 -2.72 -18.94 -9.15
C ALA A 49 -1.74 -20.09 -8.83
N ILE A 50 -2.21 -21.26 -8.48
CA ILE A 50 -1.37 -22.38 -8.00
C ILE A 50 -1.81 -23.69 -8.65
N THR A 51 -0.88 -24.40 -9.26
CA THR A 51 -1.06 -25.77 -9.74
C THR A 51 -0.47 -26.76 -8.74
N VAL A 52 -1.16 -27.85 -8.49
CA VAL A 52 -0.75 -28.92 -7.59
C VAL A 52 -0.47 -30.18 -8.39
N LYS A 53 0.77 -30.69 -8.34
CA LYS A 53 1.21 -31.94 -8.99
C LYS A 53 1.86 -32.86 -7.94
N LEU A 54 1.04 -33.59 -7.18
CA LEU A 54 1.54 -34.41 -6.09
C LEU A 54 2.42 -35.59 -6.55
N GLU A 55 2.45 -35.92 -7.84
CA GLU A 55 3.42 -36.83 -8.45
C GLU A 55 4.88 -36.39 -8.24
N SER A 56 5.12 -35.11 -8.01
CA SER A 56 6.44 -34.56 -7.66
C SER A 56 6.65 -34.42 -6.14
N CYS A 57 5.71 -34.87 -5.31
CA CYS A 57 5.75 -34.61 -3.88
C CYS A 57 6.57 -35.66 -3.12
N ILE A 58 7.62 -35.22 -2.42
CA ILE A 58 8.44 -36.05 -1.52
C ILE A 58 7.97 -36.04 -0.07
N GLN A 59 6.79 -35.47 0.23
CA GLN A 59 6.16 -35.43 1.57
C GLN A 59 7.00 -34.76 2.66
N CYS A 60 7.86 -33.83 2.32
CA CYS A 60 8.72 -33.11 3.26
C CYS A 60 7.95 -32.18 4.22
N THR A 61 6.65 -31.96 3.99
CA THR A 61 5.75 -31.10 4.77
C THR A 61 6.15 -29.62 4.88
N ARG A 62 7.12 -29.12 4.09
CA ARG A 62 7.50 -27.70 4.08
C ARG A 62 6.31 -26.80 3.74
N CYS A 63 5.44 -27.20 2.78
CA CYS A 63 4.23 -26.49 2.41
C CYS A 63 3.22 -26.39 3.57
N VAL A 64 3.08 -27.45 4.37
CA VAL A 64 2.21 -27.47 5.56
C VAL A 64 2.70 -26.45 6.57
N ARG A 65 4.01 -26.43 6.86
CA ARG A 65 4.59 -25.44 7.79
C ARG A 65 4.51 -24.01 7.26
N ALA A 66 4.78 -23.79 5.97
CA ALA A 66 4.64 -22.49 5.34
C ALA A 66 3.20 -21.94 5.46
N CYS A 67 2.18 -22.79 5.27
CA CYS A 67 0.79 -22.42 5.43
C CYS A 67 0.41 -22.19 6.90
N ARG A 68 0.83 -23.08 7.80
CA ARG A 68 0.43 -23.08 9.21
C ARG A 68 1.24 -22.13 10.09
N GLU A 69 2.58 -22.09 9.90
CA GLU A 69 3.49 -21.38 10.81
C GLU A 69 3.84 -19.98 10.31
N GLU A 70 4.07 -19.84 8.99
CA GLU A 70 4.43 -18.55 8.40
C GLU A 70 3.20 -17.69 8.14
N GLN A 71 2.18 -18.24 7.47
CA GLN A 71 0.99 -17.50 7.05
C GLN A 71 -0.20 -17.61 8.01
N MET A 72 -0.21 -18.59 8.91
CA MET A 72 -1.31 -18.84 9.87
C MET A 72 -2.67 -19.01 9.20
N ASN A 73 -2.70 -19.76 8.09
CA ASN A 73 -3.94 -20.04 7.34
C ASN A 73 -4.50 -21.44 7.56
N ASP A 74 -3.64 -22.43 7.91
CA ASP A 74 -3.99 -23.84 8.22
C ASP A 74 -4.78 -24.59 7.11
N VAL A 75 -4.62 -24.18 5.85
CA VAL A 75 -5.31 -24.82 4.71
C VAL A 75 -4.66 -26.15 4.31
N ILE A 76 -3.33 -26.27 4.46
CA ILE A 76 -2.58 -27.44 4.00
C ILE A 76 -2.31 -28.39 5.16
N GLY A 77 -2.68 -29.64 4.99
CA GLY A 77 -2.46 -30.72 5.94
C GLY A 77 -1.76 -31.93 5.32
N LEU A 78 -1.34 -32.87 6.17
CA LEU A 78 -0.91 -34.21 5.78
C LEU A 78 -1.97 -35.20 6.26
N ALA A 79 -2.59 -35.89 5.32
CA ALA A 79 -3.58 -36.94 5.61
C ALA A 79 -3.00 -38.33 5.39
N PHE A 80 -3.65 -39.31 6.02
CA PHE A 80 -3.28 -40.71 5.98
C PHE A 80 -1.89 -41.01 6.56
N ARG A 81 -1.34 -42.20 6.27
CA ARG A 81 -0.03 -42.65 6.78
C ARG A 81 0.61 -43.69 5.88
N GLY A 82 1.92 -43.86 6.02
CA GLY A 82 2.69 -44.83 5.24
C GLY A 82 2.66 -44.50 3.75
N ALA A 83 2.53 -45.48 2.90
CA ALA A 83 2.49 -45.34 1.45
C ALA A 83 1.29 -44.49 0.95
N HIS A 84 0.25 -44.33 1.77
CA HIS A 84 -0.95 -43.55 1.43
C HIS A 84 -0.91 -42.13 1.95
N ALA A 85 0.16 -41.71 2.68
CA ALA A 85 0.27 -40.38 3.17
C ALA A 85 0.32 -39.36 2.00
N GLN A 86 -0.48 -38.31 2.07
CA GLN A 86 -0.53 -37.28 1.03
C GLN A 86 -0.83 -35.91 1.60
N ILE A 87 -0.42 -34.87 0.87
CA ILE A 87 -0.81 -33.49 1.14
C ILE A 87 -2.27 -33.31 0.73
N VAL A 88 -3.04 -32.69 1.61
CA VAL A 88 -4.45 -32.36 1.39
C VAL A 88 -4.72 -30.89 1.70
N PHE A 89 -5.81 -30.36 1.15
CA PHE A 89 -6.27 -29.00 1.38
C PHE A 89 -7.61 -29.07 2.12
N ASP A 90 -7.74 -28.29 3.21
CA ASP A 90 -8.87 -28.35 4.14
C ASP A 90 -9.26 -29.81 4.49
N LEU A 91 -10.44 -30.27 4.15
CA LEU A 91 -10.91 -31.63 4.42
C LEU A 91 -10.71 -32.60 3.24
N GLY A 92 -9.84 -32.29 2.30
CA GLY A 92 -9.60 -33.09 1.08
C GLY A 92 -10.22 -32.45 -0.16
N ASP A 93 -10.49 -31.14 -0.10
CA ASP A 93 -11.03 -30.37 -1.22
C ASP A 93 -9.97 -30.13 -2.31
N ALA A 94 -10.42 -29.82 -3.52
CA ALA A 94 -9.55 -29.25 -4.53
C ALA A 94 -9.04 -27.87 -4.08
N LEU A 95 -7.79 -27.51 -4.40
CA LEU A 95 -7.18 -26.27 -3.90
C LEU A 95 -8.02 -25.02 -4.23
N GLY A 96 -8.61 -24.96 -5.42
CA GLY A 96 -9.46 -23.84 -5.84
C GLY A 96 -10.82 -23.77 -5.14
N GLN A 97 -11.22 -24.81 -4.41
CA GLN A 97 -12.46 -24.87 -3.62
C GLN A 97 -12.18 -24.77 -2.12
N SER A 98 -10.91 -24.77 -1.72
CA SER A 98 -10.47 -24.66 -0.34
C SER A 98 -10.49 -23.21 0.17
N SER A 99 -10.24 -23.04 1.46
CA SER A 99 -10.07 -21.70 2.08
C SER A 99 -8.72 -21.02 1.77
N CYS A 100 -8.02 -21.47 0.71
CA CYS A 100 -6.74 -20.92 0.29
C CYS A 100 -6.84 -19.46 -0.11
N VAL A 101 -5.94 -18.63 0.43
CA VAL A 101 -5.84 -17.19 0.11
C VAL A 101 -4.85 -16.87 -1.02
N GLY A 102 -4.29 -17.89 -1.68
CA GLY A 102 -3.39 -17.72 -2.83
C GLY A 102 -2.03 -17.05 -2.51
N CYS A 103 -1.56 -17.07 -1.27
CA CYS A 103 -0.32 -16.36 -0.89
C CYS A 103 0.94 -16.94 -1.55
N GLY A 104 0.93 -18.23 -1.97
CA GLY A 104 2.03 -18.91 -2.65
C GLY A 104 3.25 -19.23 -1.77
N GLU A 105 3.16 -19.10 -0.44
CA GLU A 105 4.27 -19.50 0.44
C GLU A 105 4.57 -21.00 0.35
N CYS A 106 3.54 -21.80 0.13
CA CYS A 106 3.68 -23.24 -0.12
C CYS A 106 4.42 -23.53 -1.43
N VAL A 107 4.25 -22.68 -2.44
CA VAL A 107 4.98 -22.76 -3.73
C VAL A 107 6.45 -22.47 -3.49
N GLN A 108 6.77 -21.34 -2.82
CA GLN A 108 8.15 -20.96 -2.52
C GLN A 108 8.87 -21.98 -1.60
N ALA A 109 8.14 -22.61 -0.70
CA ALA A 109 8.69 -23.60 0.23
C ALA A 109 8.85 -25.01 -0.40
N CYS A 110 8.22 -25.29 -1.55
CA CYS A 110 8.23 -26.61 -2.16
C CYS A 110 9.59 -26.91 -2.84
N PRO A 111 10.32 -27.96 -2.41
CA PRO A 111 11.65 -28.25 -2.93
C PRO A 111 11.65 -29.04 -4.25
N THR A 112 10.48 -29.44 -4.75
CA THR A 112 10.36 -30.34 -5.91
C THR A 112 9.39 -29.85 -6.99
N GLY A 113 8.78 -28.65 -6.80
CA GLY A 113 7.79 -28.16 -7.74
C GLY A 113 6.43 -28.88 -7.71
N ALA A 114 6.14 -29.67 -6.67
CA ALA A 114 4.81 -30.27 -6.47
C ALA A 114 3.71 -29.21 -6.31
N LEU A 115 4.05 -28.04 -5.82
CA LEU A 115 3.24 -26.83 -5.79
C LEU A 115 3.97 -25.75 -6.60
N MET A 116 3.31 -25.19 -7.60
CA MET A 116 3.92 -24.27 -8.55
C MET A 116 2.93 -23.17 -9.00
N PRO A 117 3.39 -22.07 -9.60
CA PRO A 117 2.49 -21.10 -10.22
C PRO A 117 1.60 -21.77 -11.28
N ALA A 118 0.35 -21.29 -11.42
CA ALA A 118 -0.62 -21.87 -12.37
C ALA A 118 -0.28 -21.60 -13.85
N GLY A 119 0.52 -20.56 -14.14
CA GLY A 119 1.01 -20.28 -15.48
C GLY A 119 1.99 -21.36 -15.95
N ASP A 120 2.04 -21.59 -17.24
CA ASP A 120 3.02 -22.49 -17.86
C ASP A 120 4.39 -21.78 -17.91
N VAL A 121 5.01 -21.67 -16.75
CA VAL A 121 6.30 -21.03 -16.59
C VAL A 121 7.36 -22.11 -16.80
N GLY A 122 7.89 -22.16 -18.03
CA GLY A 122 9.04 -23.03 -18.31
C GLY A 122 10.20 -22.64 -17.39
N LEU A 123 10.82 -23.61 -16.73
CA LEU A 123 12.02 -23.42 -15.90
C LEU A 123 13.22 -22.93 -16.67
N GLU A 124 13.14 -23.09 -17.97
CA GLU A 124 14.29 -22.93 -18.83
C GLU A 124 14.55 -21.45 -19.08
N ASN A 125 15.70 -21.00 -18.61
CA ASN A 125 16.37 -19.79 -19.04
C ASN A 125 15.71 -18.48 -18.62
N ILE A 126 15.62 -18.24 -17.31
CA ILE A 126 15.47 -16.88 -16.80
C ILE A 126 16.67 -16.04 -17.26
N ASP A 127 16.42 -14.94 -17.95
CA ASP A 127 17.47 -14.07 -18.47
C ASP A 127 18.18 -13.30 -17.34
N LYS A 128 17.38 -12.82 -16.39
CA LYS A 128 17.88 -12.06 -15.23
C LYS A 128 16.93 -12.12 -14.04
N THR A 129 17.47 -11.86 -12.88
CA THR A 129 16.71 -11.59 -11.66
C THR A 129 16.94 -10.16 -11.19
N VAL A 130 15.92 -9.51 -10.64
CA VAL A 130 16.02 -8.15 -10.10
C VAL A 130 15.37 -8.07 -8.74
N ASP A 131 16.18 -7.67 -7.76
CA ASP A 131 15.76 -7.41 -6.40
C ASP A 131 15.07 -6.06 -6.30
N SER A 132 13.84 -6.03 -5.77
CA SER A 132 13.01 -4.84 -5.71
C SER A 132 12.08 -4.86 -4.50
N ALA A 133 11.13 -3.93 -4.44
CA ALA A 133 10.07 -3.86 -3.46
C ALA A 133 8.70 -4.17 -4.09
N CYS A 134 7.74 -4.55 -3.27
CA CYS A 134 6.37 -4.82 -3.69
C CYS A 134 5.58 -3.50 -3.84
N PRO A 135 4.87 -3.28 -4.97
CA PRO A 135 4.17 -2.02 -5.24
C PRO A 135 2.76 -1.93 -4.66
N TYR A 136 2.28 -2.93 -3.91
CA TYR A 136 0.84 -3.02 -3.63
C TYR A 136 0.38 -2.33 -2.37
N CYS A 137 1.02 -2.59 -1.22
CA CYS A 137 0.59 -1.96 0.02
C CYS A 137 1.76 -1.41 0.84
N GLY A 138 1.42 -0.63 1.86
CA GLY A 138 2.38 0.06 2.71
C GLY A 138 3.32 -0.84 3.53
N VAL A 139 3.10 -2.15 3.58
CA VAL A 139 4.06 -3.07 4.25
C VAL A 139 5.43 -3.02 3.58
N GLY A 140 5.49 -2.85 2.25
CA GLY A 140 6.77 -2.73 1.53
C GLY A 140 7.57 -4.03 1.55
N CYS A 141 6.93 -5.16 1.25
CA CYS A 141 7.60 -6.45 1.18
C CYS A 141 8.72 -6.43 0.14
N LEU A 142 9.88 -6.99 0.47
CA LEU A 142 10.97 -7.17 -0.49
C LEU A 142 10.72 -8.43 -1.31
N LEU A 143 11.02 -8.33 -2.61
CA LEU A 143 10.81 -9.39 -3.59
C LEU A 143 11.92 -9.44 -4.63
N THR A 144 11.98 -10.55 -5.37
CA THR A 144 12.84 -10.72 -6.53
C THR A 144 11.98 -11.05 -7.74
N TYR A 145 12.08 -10.26 -8.80
CA TYR A 145 11.49 -10.54 -10.10
C TYR A 145 12.38 -11.53 -10.88
N HIS A 146 11.77 -12.55 -11.46
CA HIS A 146 12.41 -13.49 -12.38
C HIS A 146 11.91 -13.21 -13.80
N ILE A 147 12.81 -12.82 -14.70
CA ILE A 147 12.48 -12.20 -15.97
C ILE A 147 13.01 -13.03 -17.12
N LYS A 148 12.17 -13.21 -18.14
CA LYS A 148 12.53 -13.75 -19.45
C LYS A 148 11.84 -12.95 -20.55
N ASP A 149 12.56 -12.64 -21.63
CA ASP A 149 12.02 -11.92 -22.78
C ASP A 149 11.29 -10.62 -22.40
N ASN A 150 11.87 -9.84 -21.46
CA ASN A 150 11.30 -8.63 -20.89
C ASN A 150 9.91 -8.82 -20.25
N GLN A 151 9.60 -10.01 -19.71
CA GLN A 151 8.37 -10.33 -19.01
C GLN A 151 8.67 -10.95 -17.65
N ILE A 152 7.87 -10.61 -16.63
CA ILE A 152 7.94 -11.24 -15.31
C ILE A 152 7.33 -12.63 -15.42
N GLN A 153 8.15 -13.66 -15.24
CA GLN A 153 7.70 -15.04 -15.29
C GLN A 153 7.10 -15.47 -13.94
N TYR A 154 7.78 -15.14 -12.87
CA TYR A 154 7.32 -15.35 -11.50
C TYR A 154 8.05 -14.43 -10.53
N VAL A 155 7.56 -14.39 -9.29
CA VAL A 155 8.10 -13.54 -8.21
C VAL A 155 8.32 -14.37 -6.97
N THR A 156 9.48 -14.20 -6.33
CA THR A 156 9.80 -14.81 -5.04
C THR A 156 9.91 -13.75 -3.95
N GLY A 157 9.50 -14.09 -2.73
CA GLY A 157 9.72 -13.24 -1.57
C GLY A 157 11.20 -13.26 -1.18
N ARG A 158 11.78 -12.08 -1.02
CA ARG A 158 13.14 -11.90 -0.53
C ARG A 158 13.12 -11.56 0.95
N ASP A 159 14.09 -12.07 1.72
CA ASP A 159 14.19 -11.73 3.13
C ASP A 159 14.40 -10.23 3.31
N GLY A 160 13.57 -9.66 4.15
CA GLY A 160 13.57 -8.23 4.46
C GLY A 160 12.90 -7.96 5.80
N PRO A 161 13.22 -6.82 6.43
CA PRO A 161 12.76 -6.53 7.79
C PRO A 161 11.23 -6.48 7.90
N ALA A 162 10.53 -6.01 6.85
CA ALA A 162 9.07 -5.87 6.88
C ALA A 162 8.33 -7.17 6.55
N ASN A 163 8.93 -8.12 5.85
CA ASN A 163 8.22 -9.30 5.35
C ASN A 163 8.85 -10.65 5.70
N LYS A 164 10.14 -10.72 6.08
CA LYS A 164 10.86 -11.96 6.41
C LYS A 164 10.66 -13.04 5.32
N GLY A 165 10.81 -12.65 4.06
CA GLY A 165 10.63 -13.53 2.90
C GLY A 165 9.18 -13.78 2.47
N ARG A 166 8.18 -13.33 3.23
CA ARG A 166 6.76 -13.57 2.95
C ARG A 166 6.23 -12.64 1.87
N LEU A 167 5.32 -13.17 1.07
CA LEU A 167 4.50 -12.39 0.13
C LEU A 167 3.02 -12.77 0.29
N TRP A 168 2.16 -12.03 -0.38
CA TRP A 168 0.75 -12.33 -0.51
C TRP A 168 0.35 -12.44 -1.99
N VAL A 169 -0.91 -12.80 -2.29
CA VAL A 169 -1.36 -13.11 -3.65
C VAL A 169 -0.97 -12.03 -4.69
N LYS A 170 -1.24 -10.74 -4.42
CA LYS A 170 -0.89 -9.67 -5.37
C LYS A 170 0.63 -9.50 -5.51
N GLY A 171 1.37 -9.50 -4.39
CA GLY A 171 2.82 -9.36 -4.42
C GLY A 171 3.54 -10.50 -5.13
N ARG A 172 2.90 -11.67 -5.23
CA ARG A 172 3.45 -12.85 -5.91
C ARG A 172 2.96 -13.01 -7.36
N TYR A 173 1.68 -12.73 -7.63
CA TYR A 173 1.03 -13.06 -8.89
C TYR A 173 0.41 -11.88 -9.63
N GLY A 174 0.36 -10.70 -9.05
CA GLY A 174 -0.41 -9.56 -9.56
C GLY A 174 0.35 -8.67 -10.54
N PHE A 175 1.25 -9.18 -11.39
CA PHE A 175 2.08 -8.37 -12.28
C PHE A 175 1.70 -8.45 -13.75
N ASP A 176 0.65 -9.13 -14.11
CA ASP A 176 0.14 -9.28 -15.48
C ASP A 176 -0.30 -7.94 -16.09
N TYR A 177 -0.73 -6.97 -15.26
CA TYR A 177 -1.08 -5.63 -15.72
C TYR A 177 0.07 -4.91 -16.45
N VAL A 178 1.32 -5.24 -16.16
CA VAL A 178 2.49 -4.57 -16.73
C VAL A 178 2.59 -4.84 -18.25
N SER A 179 2.24 -6.05 -18.68
CA SER A 179 2.24 -6.47 -20.09
C SER A 179 0.85 -6.50 -20.73
N HIS A 180 -0.16 -5.87 -20.07
CA HIS A 180 -1.51 -5.87 -20.60
C HIS A 180 -1.61 -5.14 -21.94
N ALA A 181 -2.48 -5.64 -22.85
CA ALA A 181 -2.60 -5.10 -24.20
C ALA A 181 -3.12 -3.65 -24.25
N GLU A 182 -3.85 -3.21 -23.24
CA GLU A 182 -4.38 -1.83 -23.11
C GLU A 182 -3.37 -0.83 -22.51
N ARG A 183 -2.11 -1.24 -22.28
CA ARG A 183 -1.07 -0.30 -21.82
C ARG A 183 -0.88 0.82 -22.84
N LEU A 184 -0.83 2.05 -22.34
CA LEU A 184 -0.51 3.22 -23.17
C LEU A 184 0.94 3.15 -23.62
N THR A 185 1.16 3.26 -24.93
CA THR A 185 2.48 3.12 -25.54
C THR A 185 2.93 4.35 -26.33
N VAL A 186 2.03 5.29 -26.60
CA VAL A 186 2.31 6.57 -27.30
C VAL A 186 1.52 7.67 -26.61
N PRO A 187 1.96 8.94 -26.69
CA PRO A 187 1.16 10.08 -26.22
C PRO A 187 -0.12 10.26 -27.06
N TRP A 188 -1.17 10.72 -26.39
CA TRP A 188 -2.48 10.94 -26.99
C TRP A 188 -2.95 12.37 -26.77
N VAL A 189 -3.52 12.99 -27.80
CA VAL A 189 -4.13 14.33 -27.74
C VAL A 189 -5.58 14.22 -28.16
N ARG A 190 -6.49 14.89 -27.41
CA ARG A 190 -7.93 14.87 -27.69
C ARG A 190 -8.22 15.37 -29.11
N LYS A 191 -9.10 14.67 -29.81
CA LYS A 191 -9.60 15.09 -31.12
C LYS A 191 -10.50 16.31 -30.98
N GLU A 192 -10.41 17.23 -31.94
CA GLU A 192 -11.29 18.37 -32.00
C GLU A 192 -12.78 17.94 -32.11
N GLY A 193 -13.64 18.61 -31.38
CA GLY A 193 -15.08 18.34 -31.36
C GLY A 193 -15.52 17.11 -30.52
N ILE A 194 -14.59 16.33 -29.95
CA ILE A 194 -14.94 15.24 -29.03
C ILE A 194 -15.09 15.80 -27.60
N PRO A 195 -16.28 15.68 -26.98
CA PRO A 195 -16.50 16.22 -25.63
C PRO A 195 -15.73 15.46 -24.57
N LYS A 196 -15.38 16.16 -23.47
CA LYS A 196 -14.80 15.55 -22.27
C LYS A 196 -15.83 14.67 -21.56
N GLY A 197 -15.39 13.55 -21.02
CA GLY A 197 -16.20 12.67 -20.18
C GLY A 197 -16.38 11.25 -20.67
N LEU A 198 -17.03 10.45 -19.83
CA LEU A 198 -17.40 9.07 -20.12
C LEU A 198 -18.65 9.08 -21.03
N ASN A 199 -18.44 9.07 -22.32
CA ASN A 199 -19.46 9.10 -23.37
C ASN A 199 -19.27 7.94 -24.36
N ASP A 200 -20.08 7.87 -25.42
CA ASP A 200 -20.05 6.78 -26.41
C ASP A 200 -18.71 6.63 -27.15
N HIS A 201 -17.82 7.62 -27.06
CA HIS A 201 -16.46 7.56 -27.62
C HIS A 201 -15.43 6.97 -26.64
N PHE A 202 -15.75 6.86 -25.34
CA PHE A 202 -14.81 6.31 -24.36
C PHE A 202 -14.73 4.79 -24.47
N ASP A 203 -13.54 4.32 -24.81
CA ASP A 203 -13.20 2.90 -24.87
C ASP A 203 -11.73 2.72 -24.41
N PRO A 204 -11.49 2.11 -23.23
CA PRO A 204 -10.13 1.88 -22.74
C PRO A 204 -9.26 1.05 -23.68
N ALA A 205 -9.89 0.14 -24.47
CA ALA A 205 -9.20 -0.72 -25.43
C ALA A 205 -8.92 0.00 -26.76
N ASP A 206 -9.58 1.11 -27.06
CA ASP A 206 -9.41 1.87 -28.29
C ASP A 206 -9.36 3.39 -28.05
N PRO A 207 -8.20 3.91 -27.57
CA PRO A 207 -8.02 5.35 -27.37
C PRO A 207 -8.29 6.19 -28.62
N ALA A 208 -8.15 5.59 -29.81
CA ALA A 208 -8.33 6.30 -31.07
C ALA A 208 -9.76 6.79 -31.31
N LYS A 209 -10.75 6.33 -30.56
CA LYS A 209 -12.12 6.87 -30.59
C LYS A 209 -12.21 8.31 -30.07
N MET A 210 -11.44 8.64 -29.03
CA MET A 210 -11.47 9.99 -28.40
C MET A 210 -10.26 10.82 -28.77
N PHE A 211 -9.11 10.20 -28.96
CA PHE A 211 -7.83 10.83 -29.08
C PHE A 211 -7.17 10.51 -30.43
N ARG A 212 -6.18 11.27 -30.78
CA ARG A 212 -5.21 10.93 -31.84
C ARG A 212 -3.84 10.72 -31.24
N PRO A 213 -3.02 9.82 -31.80
CA PRO A 213 -1.63 9.70 -31.38
C PRO A 213 -0.87 10.99 -31.72
N ALA A 214 0.11 11.33 -30.89
CA ALA A 214 0.97 12.48 -31.06
C ALA A 214 2.42 12.12 -30.77
N SER A 215 3.35 12.90 -31.31
CA SER A 215 4.74 12.81 -30.85
C SER A 215 4.88 13.34 -29.43
N TRP A 216 5.94 12.94 -28.73
CA TRP A 216 6.25 13.49 -27.40
C TRP A 216 6.41 15.01 -27.44
N GLU A 217 7.06 15.55 -28.46
CA GLU A 217 7.24 16.99 -28.61
C GLU A 217 5.91 17.71 -28.69
N GLU A 218 5.01 17.26 -29.58
CA GLU A 218 3.67 17.85 -29.74
C GLU A 218 2.83 17.74 -28.46
N ALA A 219 2.80 16.57 -27.84
CA ALA A 219 1.99 16.32 -26.64
C ALA A 219 2.45 17.19 -25.45
N LEU A 220 3.78 17.29 -25.25
CA LEU A 220 4.36 18.11 -24.18
C LEU A 220 4.17 19.60 -24.44
N GLU A 221 4.26 20.05 -25.70
CA GLU A 221 3.97 21.44 -26.07
C GLU A 221 2.51 21.80 -25.78
N ILE A 222 1.55 20.94 -26.17
CA ILE A 222 0.13 21.18 -25.90
C ILE A 222 -0.13 21.18 -24.38
N ALA A 223 0.44 20.21 -23.65
CA ALA A 223 0.29 20.12 -22.19
C ALA A 223 0.83 21.37 -21.49
N ALA A 224 2.07 21.76 -21.78
CA ALA A 224 2.71 22.90 -21.13
C ALA A 224 2.06 24.25 -21.52
N ASN A 225 1.75 24.43 -22.82
CA ASN A 225 1.15 25.68 -23.29
C ASN A 225 -0.26 25.89 -22.74
N GLY A 226 -1.08 24.82 -22.60
CA GLY A 226 -2.39 24.92 -21.97
C GLY A 226 -2.30 25.34 -20.50
N LEU A 227 -1.43 24.71 -19.72
CA LEU A 227 -1.19 25.08 -18.32
C LEU A 227 -0.63 26.51 -18.20
N LYS A 228 0.34 26.87 -19.03
CA LYS A 228 0.93 28.21 -19.06
C LYS A 228 -0.10 29.29 -19.42
N HIS A 229 -0.93 29.04 -20.44
CA HIS A 229 -1.98 29.96 -20.83
C HIS A 229 -2.96 30.25 -19.68
N ILE A 230 -3.39 29.21 -18.95
CA ILE A 230 -4.29 29.39 -17.80
C ILE A 230 -3.59 30.16 -16.69
N ARG A 231 -2.35 29.83 -16.35
CA ARG A 231 -1.56 30.57 -15.36
C ARG A 231 -1.47 32.07 -15.70
N ASP A 232 -1.11 32.35 -16.96
CA ASP A 232 -0.85 33.72 -17.40
C ASP A 232 -2.16 34.53 -17.55
N ALA A 233 -3.29 33.92 -17.89
CA ALA A 233 -4.59 34.56 -18.06
C ALA A 233 -5.39 34.69 -16.76
N HIS A 234 -5.31 33.71 -15.85
CA HIS A 234 -6.16 33.63 -14.66
C HIS A 234 -5.40 33.59 -13.34
N GLY A 235 -4.06 33.63 -13.39
CA GLY A 235 -3.20 33.54 -12.24
C GLY A 235 -2.85 32.09 -11.82
N PRO A 236 -1.80 31.94 -10.99
CA PRO A 236 -1.27 30.63 -10.58
C PRO A 236 -2.30 29.78 -9.85
N ASN A 237 -3.18 30.37 -9.05
CA ASN A 237 -4.19 29.67 -8.26
C ASN A 237 -5.37 29.14 -9.10
N ALA A 238 -5.39 29.37 -10.42
CA ALA A 238 -6.31 28.70 -11.35
C ALA A 238 -5.77 27.31 -11.80
N LEU A 239 -4.59 26.91 -11.33
CA LEU A 239 -3.98 25.63 -11.60
C LEU A 239 -3.91 24.75 -10.34
N ALA A 240 -3.93 23.43 -10.55
CA ALA A 240 -3.72 22.45 -9.50
C ALA A 240 -2.96 21.21 -10.01
N GLY A 241 -2.30 20.50 -9.09
CA GLY A 241 -1.69 19.22 -9.31
C GLY A 241 -2.29 18.13 -8.40
N PHE A 242 -2.59 16.96 -8.96
CA PHE A 242 -3.01 15.80 -8.20
C PHE A 242 -2.01 14.65 -8.42
N GLY A 243 -1.16 14.40 -7.44
CA GLY A 243 -0.14 13.35 -7.48
C GLY A 243 -0.55 12.07 -6.79
N SER A 244 0.33 11.07 -6.84
CA SER A 244 0.03 9.72 -6.41
C SER A 244 0.94 9.21 -5.29
N ALA A 245 0.35 8.44 -4.37
CA ALA A 245 1.08 7.61 -3.41
C ALA A 245 1.62 6.28 -4.01
N LYS A 246 1.51 6.11 -5.33
CA LYS A 246 2.10 4.99 -6.09
C LYS A 246 3.43 5.36 -6.77
N GLY A 247 3.69 6.64 -6.93
CA GLY A 247 4.97 7.17 -7.38
C GLY A 247 6.10 6.90 -6.38
N SER A 248 7.35 7.08 -6.81
CA SER A 248 8.52 7.06 -5.92
C SER A 248 8.58 8.36 -5.08
N ASN A 249 9.48 8.38 -4.10
CA ASN A 249 9.74 9.59 -3.32
C ASN A 249 10.23 10.73 -4.23
N GLU A 250 11.08 10.41 -5.18
CA GLU A 250 11.66 11.36 -6.14
C GLU A 250 10.60 11.90 -7.10
N GLU A 251 9.69 11.05 -7.57
CA GLU A 251 8.56 11.47 -8.39
C GLU A 251 7.60 12.39 -7.63
N ALA A 252 7.28 12.05 -6.39
CA ALA A 252 6.45 12.89 -5.53
C ALA A 252 7.09 14.25 -5.24
N TYR A 253 8.41 14.23 -4.98
CA TYR A 253 9.21 15.45 -4.76
C TYR A 253 9.22 16.35 -5.99
N LEU A 254 9.54 15.82 -7.16
CA LEU A 254 9.58 16.62 -8.38
C LEU A 254 8.20 17.13 -8.81
N PHE A 255 7.16 16.31 -8.61
CA PHE A 255 5.81 16.73 -8.94
C PHE A 255 5.34 17.92 -8.10
N GLN A 256 5.50 17.87 -6.77
CA GLN A 256 5.14 19.00 -5.92
C GLN A 256 6.04 20.24 -6.18
N LYS A 257 7.33 20.02 -6.45
CA LYS A 257 8.26 21.08 -6.82
C LYS A 257 7.82 21.76 -8.12
N LEU A 258 7.39 20.98 -9.14
CA LEU A 258 6.85 21.51 -10.40
C LEU A 258 5.63 22.40 -10.16
N VAL A 259 4.66 21.94 -9.36
CA VAL A 259 3.45 22.73 -9.09
C VAL A 259 3.79 24.02 -8.35
N ARG A 260 4.67 23.97 -7.35
CA ARG A 260 5.04 25.14 -6.55
C ARG A 260 5.88 26.14 -7.34
N THR A 261 6.83 25.69 -8.13
CA THR A 261 7.77 26.57 -8.86
C THR A 261 7.31 26.88 -10.29
N GLY A 262 6.71 25.91 -10.99
CA GLY A 262 6.28 26.06 -12.39
C GLY A 262 4.88 26.63 -12.54
N PHE A 263 3.91 26.16 -11.75
CA PHE A 263 2.58 26.75 -11.72
C PHE A 263 2.55 28.01 -10.84
N GLY A 264 3.34 28.04 -9.77
CA GLY A 264 3.41 29.14 -8.81
C GLY A 264 2.32 29.08 -7.74
N THR A 265 1.84 27.90 -7.39
CA THR A 265 0.77 27.68 -6.41
C THR A 265 1.07 26.48 -5.50
N ASN A 266 0.48 26.49 -4.30
CA ASN A 266 0.50 25.34 -3.39
C ASN A 266 -0.71 24.39 -3.58
N ASN A 267 -1.52 24.54 -4.62
CA ASN A 267 -2.63 23.64 -4.95
C ASN A 267 -2.11 22.31 -5.47
N VAL A 268 -1.45 21.56 -4.59
CA VAL A 268 -0.91 20.23 -4.86
C VAL A 268 -1.22 19.30 -3.71
N ASP A 269 -1.87 18.19 -3.98
CA ASP A 269 -2.23 17.19 -2.98
C ASP A 269 -2.19 15.79 -3.60
N HIS A 270 -2.42 14.77 -2.79
CA HIS A 270 -2.46 13.39 -3.27
C HIS A 270 -3.51 12.55 -2.51
N CYS A 271 -3.67 11.29 -2.91
CA CYS A 271 -4.70 10.40 -2.38
C CYS A 271 -4.68 10.22 -0.86
N THR A 272 -3.58 10.54 -0.16
CA THR A 272 -3.52 10.50 1.32
C THR A 272 -4.59 11.39 1.95
N ARG A 273 -5.01 12.45 1.28
CA ARG A 273 -6.11 13.32 1.73
C ARG A 273 -7.40 12.54 1.97
N LEU A 274 -7.72 11.60 1.09
CA LEU A 274 -8.89 10.74 1.18
C LEU A 274 -8.64 9.47 2.00
N CYS A 275 -7.40 9.22 2.41
CA CYS A 275 -6.95 8.00 3.08
C CYS A 275 -6.72 8.26 4.58
N HIS A 276 -5.54 8.72 4.96
CA HIS A 276 -5.09 8.86 6.34
C HIS A 276 -4.93 10.30 6.82
N ALA A 277 -5.47 11.30 6.12
CA ALA A 277 -5.30 12.70 6.52
C ALA A 277 -5.72 12.97 7.98
N SER A 278 -6.87 12.44 8.40
CA SER A 278 -7.35 12.56 9.79
C SER A 278 -6.36 11.96 10.80
N SER A 279 -5.80 10.77 10.49
CA SER A 279 -4.79 10.13 11.34
C SER A 279 -3.49 10.92 11.38
N VAL A 280 -3.03 11.47 10.24
CA VAL A 280 -1.81 12.28 10.16
C VAL A 280 -1.96 13.56 10.97
N VAL A 281 -3.09 14.25 10.85
CA VAL A 281 -3.39 15.47 11.65
C VAL A 281 -3.35 15.15 13.14
N ALA A 282 -4.08 14.11 13.58
CA ALA A 282 -4.10 13.71 14.98
C ALA A 282 -2.72 13.33 15.53
N LEU A 283 -1.90 12.63 14.73
CA LEU A 283 -0.54 12.24 15.11
C LEU A 283 0.41 13.45 15.19
N LEU A 284 0.35 14.38 14.22
CA LEU A 284 1.13 15.62 14.25
C LEU A 284 0.81 16.45 15.49
N GLU A 285 -0.48 16.60 15.83
CA GLU A 285 -0.93 17.30 17.02
C GLU A 285 -0.56 16.57 18.32
N GLY A 286 -0.72 15.24 18.34
CA GLY A 286 -0.59 14.46 19.57
C GLY A 286 0.84 14.03 19.91
N ILE A 287 1.67 13.72 18.90
CA ILE A 287 3.03 13.21 19.10
C ILE A 287 4.09 13.93 18.25
N GLY A 288 3.72 14.99 17.54
CA GLY A 288 4.65 15.78 16.71
C GLY A 288 5.16 15.09 15.46
N SER A 289 4.57 13.98 15.04
CA SER A 289 4.98 13.20 13.86
C SER A 289 3.78 12.59 13.15
N GLY A 290 3.66 12.78 11.86
CA GLY A 290 2.60 12.14 11.04
C GLY A 290 2.82 10.66 10.75
N ALA A 291 3.92 10.06 11.24
CA ALA A 291 4.30 8.68 10.98
C ALA A 291 3.98 7.74 12.15
N VAL A 292 4.10 6.44 11.89
CA VAL A 292 3.97 5.40 12.92
C VAL A 292 5.05 5.52 13.99
N SER A 293 4.76 5.11 15.22
CA SER A 293 5.72 5.14 16.33
C SER A 293 6.46 3.81 16.56
N ASN A 294 6.11 2.75 15.82
CA ASN A 294 6.67 1.40 15.93
C ASN A 294 6.71 0.71 14.58
N GLN A 295 7.31 -0.48 14.52
CA GLN A 295 7.34 -1.32 13.33
C GLN A 295 6.27 -2.43 13.41
N VAL A 296 5.87 -3.00 12.27
CA VAL A 296 4.91 -4.13 12.25
C VAL A 296 5.46 -5.33 13.03
N GLU A 297 6.77 -5.60 12.94
CA GLU A 297 7.38 -6.73 13.64
C GLU A 297 7.38 -6.60 15.16
N ASP A 298 7.21 -5.38 15.71
CA ASP A 298 7.06 -5.15 17.16
C ASP A 298 5.82 -5.85 17.74
N ALA A 299 4.84 -6.22 16.92
CA ALA A 299 3.75 -7.10 17.31
C ALA A 299 4.22 -8.41 17.97
N ALA A 300 5.42 -8.89 17.61
CA ALA A 300 6.01 -10.08 18.22
C ALA A 300 6.40 -9.89 19.69
N LEU A 301 6.56 -8.66 20.14
CA LEU A 301 6.99 -8.26 21.49
C LEU A 301 5.82 -7.75 22.34
N ALA A 302 4.66 -7.48 21.74
CA ALA A 302 3.50 -6.97 22.43
C ALA A 302 2.81 -8.06 23.27
N GLU A 303 2.32 -7.69 24.44
CA GLU A 303 1.41 -8.52 25.24
C GLU A 303 -0.05 -8.35 24.83
N VAL A 304 -0.40 -7.14 24.39
CA VAL A 304 -1.74 -6.82 23.87
C VAL A 304 -1.61 -6.16 22.50
N ILE A 305 -2.43 -6.61 21.58
CA ILE A 305 -2.55 -6.03 20.25
C ILE A 305 -4.00 -5.62 20.02
N VAL A 306 -4.22 -4.35 19.73
CA VAL A 306 -5.51 -3.82 19.31
C VAL A 306 -5.52 -3.66 17.80
N VAL A 307 -6.53 -4.20 17.12
CA VAL A 307 -6.81 -3.95 15.71
C VAL A 307 -8.19 -3.32 15.62
N ILE A 308 -8.26 -2.05 15.21
CA ILE A 308 -9.51 -1.31 15.15
C ILE A 308 -9.75 -0.68 13.77
N GLY A 309 -10.97 -0.83 13.23
CA GLY A 309 -11.33 -0.27 11.93
C GLY A 309 -10.40 -0.71 10.80
N ALA A 310 -9.90 -1.95 10.85
CA ALA A 310 -8.96 -2.49 9.88
C ALA A 310 -9.17 -3.97 9.63
N ASN A 311 -8.94 -4.40 8.37
CA ASN A 311 -8.94 -5.81 8.00
C ASN A 311 -7.55 -6.21 7.44
N PRO A 312 -6.53 -6.35 8.30
CA PRO A 312 -5.16 -6.59 7.85
C PRO A 312 -5.01 -7.93 7.11
N THR A 313 -5.85 -8.92 7.35
CA THR A 313 -5.84 -10.20 6.61
C THR A 313 -6.14 -10.03 5.11
N SER A 314 -6.90 -8.99 4.75
CA SER A 314 -7.21 -8.65 3.35
C SER A 314 -6.34 -7.53 2.79
N ASN A 315 -6.07 -6.48 3.59
CA ASN A 315 -5.43 -5.25 3.12
C ASN A 315 -3.90 -5.27 3.28
N HIS A 316 -3.41 -5.93 4.36
CA HIS A 316 -1.99 -6.01 4.74
C HIS A 316 -1.63 -7.44 5.17
N PRO A 317 -1.84 -8.46 4.30
CA PRO A 317 -1.80 -9.86 4.72
C PRO A 317 -0.48 -10.29 5.36
N VAL A 318 0.65 -9.73 4.90
CA VAL A 318 1.96 -10.01 5.51
C VAL A 318 2.05 -9.39 6.92
N ALA A 319 1.60 -8.15 7.13
CA ALA A 319 1.50 -7.58 8.48
C ALA A 319 0.59 -8.42 9.39
N ALA A 320 -0.53 -8.91 8.86
CA ALA A 320 -1.43 -9.80 9.60
C ALA A 320 -0.75 -11.09 10.07
N THR A 321 0.29 -11.58 9.38
CA THR A 321 1.03 -12.76 9.83
C THR A 321 1.75 -12.51 11.16
N PHE A 322 2.31 -11.31 11.36
CA PHE A 322 2.96 -10.94 12.63
C PHE A 322 1.94 -10.86 13.76
N ILE A 323 0.77 -10.25 13.53
CA ILE A 323 -0.33 -10.13 14.49
C ILE A 323 -0.86 -11.53 14.87
N LYS A 324 -1.21 -12.36 13.88
CA LYS A 324 -1.72 -13.72 14.10
C LYS A 324 -0.71 -14.60 14.84
N ASN A 325 0.57 -14.52 14.46
CA ASN A 325 1.63 -15.27 15.12
C ASN A 325 1.87 -14.78 16.56
N ALA A 326 1.71 -13.49 16.85
CA ALA A 326 1.80 -12.98 18.22
C ALA A 326 0.65 -13.50 19.09
N SER A 327 -0.59 -13.45 18.61
CA SER A 327 -1.76 -14.03 19.29
C SER A 327 -1.56 -15.53 19.57
N ARG A 328 -1.09 -16.31 18.59
CA ARG A 328 -0.78 -17.74 18.80
C ARG A 328 0.28 -17.99 19.88
N ARG A 329 1.20 -17.07 20.08
CA ARG A 329 2.23 -17.13 21.14
C ARG A 329 1.76 -16.64 22.49
N GLY A 330 0.49 -16.21 22.61
CA GLY A 330 -0.14 -15.82 23.87
C GLY A 330 -0.34 -14.31 24.05
N ALA A 331 -0.07 -13.48 23.04
CA ALA A 331 -0.48 -12.07 23.07
C ALA A 331 -2.01 -11.98 22.99
N THR A 332 -2.62 -11.17 23.83
CA THR A 332 -4.07 -10.89 23.79
C THR A 332 -4.39 -10.06 22.56
N LEU A 333 -5.22 -10.59 21.66
CA LEU A 333 -5.68 -9.87 20.47
C LEU A 333 -7.09 -9.32 20.71
N ILE A 334 -7.20 -8.00 20.64
CA ILE A 334 -8.46 -7.24 20.73
C ILE A 334 -8.80 -6.76 19.31
N VAL A 335 -9.93 -7.15 18.76
CA VAL A 335 -10.41 -6.69 17.47
C VAL A 335 -11.70 -5.89 17.66
N MET A 336 -11.71 -4.66 17.16
CA MET A 336 -12.84 -3.74 17.23
C MET A 336 -13.25 -3.34 15.81
N ASP A 337 -14.40 -3.81 15.35
CA ASP A 337 -14.89 -3.53 13.98
C ASP A 337 -16.41 -3.76 13.93
N PRO A 338 -17.18 -2.88 13.28
CA PRO A 338 -18.61 -3.11 13.05
C PRO A 338 -18.92 -4.39 12.27
N ARG A 339 -17.96 -4.84 11.47
CA ARG A 339 -18.04 -6.07 10.70
C ARG A 339 -17.10 -7.12 11.29
N ARG A 340 -17.58 -8.37 11.39
CA ARG A 340 -16.74 -9.51 11.80
C ARG A 340 -15.76 -9.85 10.66
N THR A 341 -14.58 -9.24 10.69
CA THR A 341 -13.50 -9.47 9.72
C THR A 341 -12.76 -10.79 10.02
N ASP A 342 -11.98 -11.30 9.05
CA ASP A 342 -11.27 -12.58 9.22
C ASP A 342 -10.27 -12.59 10.38
N ILE A 343 -9.67 -11.45 10.71
CA ILE A 343 -8.76 -11.36 11.86
C ILE A 343 -9.49 -11.63 13.18
N ALA A 344 -10.79 -11.38 13.26
CA ALA A 344 -11.60 -11.60 14.46
C ALA A 344 -11.68 -13.08 14.89
N ARG A 345 -11.41 -14.04 13.99
CA ARG A 345 -11.34 -15.46 14.36
C ARG A 345 -10.16 -15.80 15.28
N HIS A 346 -9.17 -14.93 15.34
CA HIS A 346 -7.98 -15.06 16.19
C HIS A 346 -8.07 -14.20 17.45
N ALA A 347 -9.13 -13.42 17.62
CA ALA A 347 -9.29 -12.46 18.71
C ALA A 347 -9.71 -13.13 20.02
N ASP A 348 -9.09 -12.73 21.13
CA ASP A 348 -9.55 -13.03 22.48
C ASP A 348 -10.75 -12.18 22.86
N HIS A 349 -10.78 -10.93 22.34
CA HIS A 349 -11.90 -9.99 22.50
C HIS A 349 -12.30 -9.45 21.14
N PHE A 350 -13.54 -9.69 20.74
CA PHE A 350 -14.13 -9.08 19.55
C PHE A 350 -15.27 -8.15 19.95
N LEU A 351 -15.08 -6.85 19.71
CA LEU A 351 -16.07 -5.80 19.99
C LEU A 351 -16.70 -5.38 18.67
N GLN A 352 -17.90 -5.89 18.41
CA GLN A 352 -18.69 -5.53 17.24
C GLN A 352 -19.58 -4.32 17.58
N PHE A 353 -18.97 -3.14 17.58
CA PHE A 353 -19.66 -1.90 17.91
C PHE A 353 -20.48 -1.36 16.72
N ARG A 354 -21.42 -0.45 17.00
CA ARG A 354 -22.22 0.21 15.96
C ARG A 354 -21.36 1.16 15.13
N VAL A 355 -21.66 1.24 13.83
CA VAL A 355 -20.99 2.17 12.92
C VAL A 355 -21.06 3.60 13.45
N ASP A 356 -19.95 4.35 13.31
CA ASP A 356 -19.82 5.75 13.70
C ASP A 356 -19.97 6.03 15.21
N THR A 357 -19.67 5.03 16.06
CA THR A 357 -19.67 5.17 17.53
C THR A 357 -18.29 4.93 18.14
N ASP A 358 -17.24 5.05 17.35
CA ASP A 358 -15.85 4.84 17.75
C ASP A 358 -15.45 5.71 18.92
N VAL A 359 -15.72 7.02 18.84
CA VAL A 359 -15.41 8.00 19.91
C VAL A 359 -16.12 7.63 21.23
N ALA A 360 -17.38 7.17 21.16
CA ALA A 360 -18.12 6.77 22.35
C ALA A 360 -17.46 5.55 23.04
N LEU A 361 -17.14 4.51 22.25
CA LEU A 361 -16.47 3.31 22.75
C LEU A 361 -15.08 3.64 23.32
N LEU A 362 -14.27 4.41 22.60
CA LEU A 362 -12.91 4.75 23.00
C LEU A 362 -12.88 5.66 24.24
N ASN A 363 -13.77 6.65 24.32
CA ASN A 363 -13.90 7.49 25.51
C ASN A 363 -14.36 6.69 26.75
N ALA A 364 -15.24 5.70 26.59
CA ALA A 364 -15.60 4.80 27.69
C ALA A 364 -14.42 3.94 28.17
N MET A 365 -13.53 3.55 27.27
CA MET A 365 -12.28 2.87 27.65
C MET A 365 -11.34 3.82 28.38
N ILE A 366 -11.18 5.07 27.90
CA ILE A 366 -10.36 6.12 28.55
C ILE A 366 -10.92 6.43 29.93
N HIS A 367 -12.25 6.61 30.05
CA HIS A 367 -12.93 6.80 31.34
C HIS A 367 -12.59 5.68 32.33
N THR A 368 -12.73 4.42 31.91
CA THR A 368 -12.42 3.26 32.76
C THR A 368 -10.97 3.28 33.25
N ILE A 369 -10.02 3.58 32.38
CA ILE A 369 -8.58 3.60 32.72
C ILE A 369 -8.28 4.69 33.76
N ILE A 370 -8.93 5.85 33.65
CA ILE A 370 -8.76 6.96 34.59
C ILE A 370 -9.49 6.67 35.93
N ASP A 371 -10.75 6.22 35.88
CA ASP A 371 -11.58 5.95 37.05
C ASP A 371 -10.99 4.83 37.93
N GLU A 372 -10.33 3.86 37.33
CA GLU A 372 -9.69 2.74 38.02
C GLU A 372 -8.20 2.96 38.32
N ASP A 373 -7.67 4.17 38.12
CA ASP A 373 -6.25 4.55 38.34
C ASP A 373 -5.24 3.62 37.63
N LEU A 374 -5.54 3.27 36.38
CA LEU A 374 -4.69 2.40 35.52
C LEU A 374 -3.77 3.19 34.60
N VAL A 375 -3.59 4.47 34.88
CA VAL A 375 -2.73 5.38 34.11
C VAL A 375 -1.26 5.23 34.50
N ASP A 376 -0.34 5.54 33.59
CA ASP A 376 1.08 5.69 33.86
C ASP A 376 1.37 7.15 34.28
N SER A 377 1.24 7.42 35.59
CA SER A 377 1.40 8.77 36.15
C SER A 377 2.78 9.37 35.92
N ASP A 378 3.85 8.56 35.91
CA ASP A 378 5.21 9.02 35.67
C ASP A 378 5.41 9.44 34.22
N PHE A 379 4.87 8.66 33.28
CA PHE A 379 4.89 8.99 31.86
C PHE A 379 4.08 10.27 31.57
N ILE A 380 2.87 10.36 32.15
CA ILE A 380 2.00 11.53 32.02
C ILE A 380 2.73 12.78 32.48
N ALA A 381 3.27 12.76 33.70
CA ALA A 381 3.93 13.91 34.30
C ALA A 381 5.18 14.38 33.53
N SER A 382 5.90 13.45 32.92
CA SER A 382 7.17 13.74 32.25
C SER A 382 7.08 13.97 30.75
N ARG A 383 6.01 13.49 30.07
CA ARG A 383 5.96 13.37 28.60
C ARG A 383 4.68 13.91 27.96
N THR A 384 3.68 14.30 28.75
CA THR A 384 2.39 14.75 28.20
C THR A 384 1.97 16.11 28.73
N HIS A 385 0.95 16.69 28.09
CA HIS A 385 0.30 17.92 28.49
C HIS A 385 -1.21 17.75 28.47
N ASN A 386 -1.93 18.57 29.22
CA ASN A 386 -3.40 18.65 29.24
C ASN A 386 -4.13 17.38 29.70
N PHE A 387 -3.48 16.51 30.47
CA PHE A 387 -4.13 15.29 31.00
C PHE A 387 -5.34 15.60 31.89
N GLU A 388 -5.27 16.67 32.71
CA GLU A 388 -6.35 17.11 33.56
C GLU A 388 -7.60 17.49 32.76
N ALA A 389 -7.41 18.16 31.63
CA ALA A 389 -8.51 18.53 30.73
C ALA A 389 -9.16 17.29 30.10
N LEU A 390 -8.35 16.30 29.70
CA LEU A 390 -8.85 15.01 29.21
C LEU A 390 -9.65 14.30 30.33
N SER A 391 -9.09 14.20 31.54
CA SER A 391 -9.70 13.54 32.66
C SER A 391 -11.06 14.16 33.03
N GLU A 392 -11.15 15.49 33.00
CA GLU A 392 -12.42 16.18 33.26
C GLU A 392 -13.45 15.92 32.14
N ASN A 393 -13.01 15.99 30.88
CA ASN A 393 -13.89 15.78 29.73
C ASN A 393 -14.51 14.38 29.71
N VAL A 394 -13.74 13.34 30.03
CA VAL A 394 -14.20 11.95 29.89
C VAL A 394 -15.08 11.47 31.05
N LYS A 395 -15.28 12.25 32.13
CA LYS A 395 -16.18 11.90 33.26
C LYS A 395 -17.60 11.58 32.83
N GLN A 396 -18.08 12.21 31.76
CA GLN A 396 -19.42 12.03 31.21
C GLN A 396 -19.56 10.79 30.31
N PHE A 397 -18.46 10.07 29.99
CA PHE A 397 -18.45 8.95 29.07
C PHE A 397 -18.25 7.61 29.79
N SER A 398 -18.97 7.39 30.91
CA SER A 398 -18.90 6.10 31.62
C SER A 398 -19.29 4.94 30.68
N PRO A 399 -18.78 3.73 30.90
CA PRO A 399 -19.22 2.55 30.16
C PRO A 399 -20.72 2.34 30.12
N GLU A 400 -21.43 2.65 31.24
CA GLU A 400 -22.89 2.55 31.32
C GLU A 400 -23.61 3.53 30.41
N GLU A 401 -23.11 4.76 30.33
CA GLU A 401 -23.65 5.81 29.43
C GLU A 401 -23.37 5.50 27.96
N MET A 402 -22.20 4.91 27.67
CA MET A 402 -21.77 4.67 26.27
C MET A 402 -22.23 3.31 25.71
N ALA A 403 -22.47 2.31 26.58
CA ALA A 403 -22.94 1.00 26.17
C ALA A 403 -24.18 1.02 25.23
N PRO A 404 -25.25 1.76 25.56
CA PRO A 404 -26.42 1.86 24.70
C PRO A 404 -26.12 2.58 23.37
N ILE A 405 -25.09 3.43 23.31
CA ILE A 405 -24.68 4.14 22.09
C ILE A 405 -23.87 3.22 21.18
N CYS A 406 -22.78 2.66 21.68
CA CYS A 406 -21.87 1.84 20.88
C CYS A 406 -22.35 0.38 20.72
N GLY A 407 -23.29 -0.08 21.54
CA GLY A 407 -23.82 -1.44 21.46
C GLY A 407 -22.91 -2.51 22.06
N ILE A 408 -21.96 -2.12 22.92
CA ILE A 408 -21.06 -3.02 23.64
C ILE A 408 -21.38 -2.94 25.13
N ASP A 409 -21.50 -4.08 25.79
CA ASP A 409 -21.79 -4.13 27.22
C ASP A 409 -20.70 -3.43 28.03
N ALA A 410 -21.12 -2.68 29.08
CA ALA A 410 -20.23 -1.91 29.93
C ALA A 410 -19.11 -2.77 30.57
N ASP A 411 -19.41 -4.01 30.98
CA ASP A 411 -18.42 -4.93 31.53
C ASP A 411 -17.38 -5.37 30.48
N VAL A 412 -17.80 -5.51 29.21
CA VAL A 412 -16.88 -5.84 28.09
C VAL A 412 -15.96 -4.67 27.83
N ILE A 413 -16.48 -3.44 27.86
CA ILE A 413 -15.67 -2.21 27.70
C ILE A 413 -14.61 -2.15 28.80
N ARG A 414 -15.00 -2.31 30.07
CA ARG A 414 -14.06 -2.32 31.22
C ARG A 414 -13.01 -3.41 31.10
N LYS A 415 -13.45 -4.64 30.82
CA LYS A 415 -12.52 -5.77 30.64
C LYS A 415 -11.47 -5.49 29.57
N THR A 416 -11.89 -4.91 28.46
CA THR A 416 -11.00 -4.58 27.33
C THR A 416 -10.05 -3.43 27.70
N ALA A 417 -10.55 -2.39 28.36
CA ALA A 417 -9.76 -1.26 28.84
C ALA A 417 -8.67 -1.71 29.83
N ARG A 418 -9.04 -2.55 30.82
CA ARG A 418 -8.08 -3.14 31.77
C ARG A 418 -7.03 -4.01 31.08
N ALA A 419 -7.44 -4.86 30.13
CA ALA A 419 -6.50 -5.70 29.37
C ALA A 419 -5.45 -4.86 28.63
N TYR A 420 -5.89 -3.74 28.03
CA TYR A 420 -5.00 -2.81 27.35
C TYR A 420 -4.05 -2.09 28.32
N ALA A 421 -4.58 -1.50 29.39
CA ALA A 421 -3.84 -0.62 30.30
C ALA A 421 -2.87 -1.39 31.21
N CYS A 422 -3.26 -2.58 31.70
CA CYS A 422 -2.44 -3.38 32.63
C CYS A 422 -1.34 -4.18 31.96
N SER A 423 -1.20 -4.13 30.63
CA SER A 423 -0.16 -4.85 29.91
C SER A 423 1.21 -4.18 30.04
N ARG A 424 2.28 -4.97 29.95
CA ARG A 424 3.65 -4.43 29.88
C ARG A 424 3.94 -3.77 28.53
N GLY A 425 3.15 -4.04 27.49
CA GLY A 425 3.27 -3.41 26.18
C GLY A 425 2.08 -3.68 25.30
N SER A 426 1.44 -2.61 24.83
CA SER A 426 0.31 -2.65 23.92
C SER A 426 0.59 -1.89 22.63
N ILE A 427 0.17 -2.47 21.49
CA ILE A 427 0.21 -1.82 20.17
C ILE A 427 -1.21 -1.64 19.64
N ILE A 428 -1.48 -0.48 19.05
CA ILE A 428 -2.72 -0.21 18.33
C ILE A 428 -2.46 -0.14 16.84
N PHE A 429 -3.04 -1.06 16.08
CA PHE A 429 -3.11 -1.02 14.62
C PHE A 429 -4.50 -0.54 14.20
N TRP A 430 -4.56 0.43 13.29
CA TRP A 430 -5.83 0.88 12.73
C TRP A 430 -5.77 1.15 11.23
N GLY A 431 -6.92 1.24 10.60
CA GLY A 431 -7.06 1.48 9.18
C GLY A 431 -8.07 2.56 8.85
N MET A 432 -8.63 2.46 7.64
CA MET A 432 -9.59 3.44 7.10
C MET A 432 -10.89 3.51 7.90
N GLY A 433 -11.28 2.44 8.59
CA GLY A 433 -12.44 2.44 9.47
C GLY A 433 -12.34 3.41 10.66
N ILE A 434 -11.13 3.90 10.98
CA ILE A 434 -10.91 4.99 11.94
C ILE A 434 -10.84 6.34 11.22
N SER A 435 -10.09 6.39 10.11
CA SER A 435 -9.71 7.66 9.47
C SER A 435 -10.82 8.25 8.59
N GLN A 436 -11.56 7.42 7.85
CA GLN A 436 -12.55 7.86 6.86
C GLN A 436 -13.94 8.05 7.47
N HIS A 437 -14.00 8.84 8.54
CA HIS A 437 -15.22 9.29 9.20
C HIS A 437 -15.28 10.81 9.29
N VAL A 438 -16.47 11.37 9.47
CA VAL A 438 -16.63 12.80 9.80
C VAL A 438 -15.82 13.18 11.05
N HIS A 439 -15.75 12.27 12.02
CA HIS A 439 -14.96 12.39 13.25
C HIS A 439 -13.65 11.60 13.23
N GLY A 440 -13.07 11.35 12.04
CA GLY A 440 -11.85 10.53 11.89
C GLY A 440 -10.64 11.05 12.66
N THR A 441 -10.50 12.38 12.78
CA THR A 441 -9.44 12.98 13.60
C THR A 441 -9.66 12.71 15.09
N ASP A 442 -10.88 12.82 15.59
CA ASP A 442 -11.20 12.55 16.99
C ASP A 442 -11.09 11.05 17.33
N ASN A 443 -11.48 10.17 16.42
CA ASN A 443 -11.21 8.74 16.56
C ASN A 443 -9.72 8.47 16.78
N ALA A 444 -8.85 9.03 15.94
CA ALA A 444 -7.40 8.87 16.06
C ALA A 444 -6.84 9.53 17.34
N ARG A 445 -7.36 10.70 17.75
CA ARG A 445 -6.98 11.36 19.00
C ARG A 445 -7.29 10.49 20.23
N CYS A 446 -8.43 9.77 20.24
CA CYS A 446 -8.74 8.83 21.31
C CYS A 446 -7.72 7.67 21.38
N LEU A 447 -7.28 7.13 20.22
CA LEU A 447 -6.25 6.08 20.18
C LEU A 447 -4.89 6.60 20.70
N ILE A 448 -4.54 7.82 20.33
CA ILE A 448 -3.32 8.48 20.82
C ILE A 448 -3.39 8.71 22.32
N ALA A 449 -4.53 9.19 22.84
CA ALA A 449 -4.77 9.37 24.28
C ALA A 449 -4.61 8.06 25.05
N LEU A 450 -5.21 6.96 24.58
CA LEU A 450 -5.04 5.62 25.17
C LEU A 450 -3.56 5.22 25.27
N SER A 451 -2.79 5.46 24.23
CA SER A 451 -1.36 5.12 24.19
C SER A 451 -0.54 5.99 25.14
N LEU A 452 -0.78 7.30 25.15
CA LEU A 452 0.00 8.25 25.96
C LEU A 452 -0.32 8.09 27.47
N MET A 453 -1.60 7.96 27.84
CA MET A 453 -1.98 7.85 29.25
C MET A 453 -1.52 6.55 29.92
N THR A 454 -1.20 5.53 29.14
CA THR A 454 -0.70 4.22 29.62
C THR A 454 0.77 3.97 29.35
N GLY A 455 1.52 4.97 28.82
CA GLY A 455 2.93 4.84 28.47
C GLY A 455 3.22 3.80 27.38
N ASN A 456 2.21 3.46 26.57
CA ASN A 456 2.33 2.45 25.49
C ASN A 456 2.89 3.04 24.18
N ILE A 457 4.01 3.75 24.28
CA ILE A 457 4.71 4.37 23.16
C ILE A 457 6.21 4.46 23.44
N GLY A 458 7.04 4.42 22.37
CA GLY A 458 8.47 4.71 22.45
C GLY A 458 9.33 3.59 23.03
N ARG A 459 8.81 2.39 23.20
CA ARG A 459 9.55 1.20 23.67
C ARG A 459 9.11 -0.06 22.90
N PRO A 460 9.94 -1.11 22.85
CA PRO A 460 9.61 -2.34 22.12
C PRO A 460 8.27 -2.95 22.55
N GLY A 461 7.48 -3.42 21.60
CA GLY A 461 6.16 -4.00 21.86
C GLY A 461 5.05 -3.00 22.19
N THR A 462 5.30 -1.70 21.98
CA THR A 462 4.31 -0.64 22.17
C THR A 462 4.20 0.23 20.94
N GLY A 463 3.11 0.97 20.77
CA GLY A 463 3.03 2.01 19.76
C GLY A 463 1.68 2.19 19.08
N LEU A 464 1.71 3.17 18.19
CA LEU A 464 0.62 3.66 17.36
C LEU A 464 0.96 3.36 15.89
N HIS A 465 0.12 2.57 15.22
CA HIS A 465 0.41 2.09 13.87
C HIS A 465 -0.78 2.21 12.91
N PRO A 466 -0.99 3.38 12.29
CA PRO A 466 -1.87 3.47 11.14
C PRO A 466 -1.32 2.64 9.98
N LEU A 467 -2.05 1.62 9.55
CA LEU A 467 -1.68 0.75 8.44
C LEU A 467 -1.80 1.49 7.11
N ARG A 468 -0.68 1.93 6.55
CA ARG A 468 -0.66 2.69 5.28
C ARG A 468 -1.15 1.82 4.11
N GLY A 469 -2.07 2.36 3.30
CA GLY A 469 -2.70 1.63 2.20
C GLY A 469 -1.75 1.39 1.02
N GLN A 470 -1.42 2.42 0.27
CA GLN A 470 -0.52 2.31 -0.88
C GLN A 470 0.94 2.17 -0.43
N ASN A 471 1.79 1.70 -1.36
CA ASN A 471 3.19 1.37 -1.10
C ASN A 471 4.05 2.57 -0.71
N ASN A 472 3.68 3.79 -1.10
CA ASN A 472 4.45 5.01 -0.82
C ASN A 472 3.62 6.16 -0.23
N VAL A 473 2.53 5.87 0.47
CA VAL A 473 1.72 6.89 1.16
C VAL A 473 2.56 7.70 2.13
N GLN A 474 3.47 7.05 2.87
CA GLN A 474 4.36 7.73 3.79
C GLN A 474 5.33 8.63 3.03
N GLY A 475 6.04 8.09 2.03
CA GLY A 475 7.09 8.84 1.34
C GLY A 475 6.58 9.99 0.47
N ALA A 476 5.40 9.84 -0.15
CA ALA A 476 4.79 10.95 -0.88
C ALA A 476 4.45 12.14 0.03
N SER A 477 4.01 11.86 1.26
CA SER A 477 3.78 12.88 2.28
C SER A 477 5.10 13.49 2.80
N ASP A 478 6.11 12.65 3.08
CA ASP A 478 7.45 13.09 3.52
C ASP A 478 8.11 13.99 2.45
N ALA A 479 7.88 13.71 1.17
CA ALA A 479 8.37 14.48 0.03
C ALA A 479 7.62 15.81 -0.21
N GLY A 480 6.64 16.15 0.63
CA GLY A 480 5.92 17.42 0.57
C GLY A 480 4.78 17.49 -0.45
N LEU A 481 4.25 16.35 -0.89
CA LEU A 481 3.08 16.28 -1.79
C LEU A 481 1.78 16.58 -1.02
N ILE A 482 1.77 17.67 -0.26
CA ILE A 482 0.71 18.12 0.63
C ILE A 482 0.57 19.64 0.50
N PRO A 483 -0.64 20.22 0.37
CA PRO A 483 -0.81 21.64 0.02
C PRO A 483 -0.30 22.62 1.10
N MET A 484 -0.27 22.23 2.37
CA MET A 484 0.19 23.08 3.47
C MET A 484 1.62 22.82 3.94
N MET A 485 2.32 21.84 3.33
CA MET A 485 3.65 21.41 3.78
C MET A 485 4.64 21.32 2.62
N PHE A 486 5.83 21.80 2.84
CA PHE A 486 7.04 21.46 2.08
C PHE A 486 7.53 20.04 2.49
N PRO A 487 8.57 19.49 1.84
CA PRO A 487 9.24 18.29 2.32
C PRO A 487 9.57 18.37 3.82
N ASP A 488 9.62 17.21 4.48
CA ASP A 488 9.86 17.05 5.92
C ASP A 488 8.80 17.74 6.82
N TYR A 489 7.56 17.84 6.31
CA TYR A 489 6.41 18.44 7.04
C TYR A 489 6.64 19.89 7.50
N ARG A 490 7.53 20.62 6.83
CA ARG A 490 7.75 22.05 7.10
C ARG A 490 6.62 22.87 6.50
N ARG A 491 5.97 23.71 7.31
CA ARG A 491 4.78 24.46 6.88
C ARG A 491 5.12 25.50 5.81
N VAL A 492 4.25 25.67 4.81
CA VAL A 492 4.43 26.66 3.75
C VAL A 492 4.25 28.10 4.26
N ASP A 493 3.48 28.31 5.33
CA ASP A 493 3.25 29.59 5.99
C ASP A 493 4.30 29.92 7.09
N ASP A 494 5.26 29.03 7.33
CA ASP A 494 6.44 29.30 8.14
C ASP A 494 7.46 30.10 7.32
N ASN A 495 7.89 31.24 7.84
CA ASN A 495 8.78 32.13 7.12
C ASN A 495 10.16 31.52 6.88
N ASP A 496 10.73 30.85 7.87
CA ASP A 496 12.07 30.25 7.77
C ASP A 496 12.06 29.09 6.76
N ALA A 497 11.01 28.24 6.80
CA ALA A 497 10.83 27.16 5.83
C ALA A 497 10.62 27.71 4.41
N SER A 498 9.76 28.72 4.25
CA SER A 498 9.49 29.32 2.95
C SER A 498 10.73 29.98 2.36
N GLU A 499 11.52 30.70 3.18
CA GLU A 499 12.77 31.30 2.74
C GLU A 499 13.81 30.24 2.36
N PHE A 500 13.96 29.18 3.18
CA PHE A 500 14.85 28.06 2.88
C PHE A 500 14.54 27.45 1.51
N PHE A 501 13.29 27.02 1.27
CA PHE A 501 12.92 26.38 0.01
C PHE A 501 12.95 27.35 -1.17
N SER A 502 12.63 28.63 -0.97
CA SER A 502 12.78 29.65 -2.04
C SER A 502 14.23 29.79 -2.50
N GLN A 503 15.17 29.80 -1.57
CA GLN A 503 16.61 29.84 -1.88
C GLN A 503 17.08 28.53 -2.47
N TYR A 504 16.67 27.39 -1.88
CA TYR A 504 17.10 26.05 -2.28
C TYR A 504 16.65 25.68 -3.71
N TRP A 505 15.40 26.02 -4.06
CA TRP A 505 14.87 25.79 -5.41
C TRP A 505 15.07 26.98 -6.35
N ASN A 506 15.70 28.05 -5.89
CA ASN A 506 15.88 29.30 -6.64
C ASN A 506 14.56 29.77 -7.29
N ALA A 507 13.50 29.85 -6.49
CA ALA A 507 12.16 30.21 -6.96
C ALA A 507 11.42 31.08 -5.92
N SER A 508 10.51 31.92 -6.41
CA SER A 508 9.57 32.61 -5.53
C SER A 508 8.40 31.70 -5.21
N LEU A 509 8.19 31.38 -3.94
CA LEU A 509 7.16 30.48 -3.50
C LEU A 509 5.98 31.21 -2.87
N ASP A 510 4.77 30.68 -3.09
CA ASP A 510 3.58 31.14 -2.37
C ASP A 510 3.67 30.66 -0.90
N LYS A 511 3.32 31.57 0.03
CA LYS A 511 3.29 31.28 1.48
C LYS A 511 1.90 30.91 2.00
N ILE A 512 0.90 30.93 1.12
CA ILE A 512 -0.47 30.57 1.48
C ILE A 512 -0.65 29.07 1.28
N PRO A 513 -1.16 28.33 2.28
CA PRO A 513 -1.54 26.93 2.09
C PRO A 513 -2.47 26.74 0.89
N GLY A 514 -2.18 25.75 0.05
CA GLY A 514 -2.99 25.44 -1.10
C GLY A 514 -4.27 24.70 -0.74
N LEU A 515 -5.10 24.47 -1.75
CA LEU A 515 -6.33 23.69 -1.64
C LEU A 515 -6.02 22.20 -1.52
N THR A 516 -6.78 21.52 -0.67
CA THR A 516 -6.80 20.04 -0.60
C THR A 516 -7.48 19.46 -1.85
N VAL A 517 -7.29 18.17 -2.14
CA VAL A 517 -7.89 17.54 -3.31
C VAL A 517 -9.42 17.69 -3.34
N VAL A 518 -10.08 17.65 -2.19
CA VAL A 518 -11.54 17.87 -2.09
C VAL A 518 -11.90 19.29 -2.48
N GLU A 519 -11.20 20.28 -1.93
CA GLU A 519 -11.39 21.71 -2.24
C GLU A 519 -10.98 22.04 -3.69
N ILE A 520 -10.00 21.32 -4.27
CA ILE A 520 -9.63 21.42 -5.69
C ILE A 520 -10.81 21.00 -6.58
N MET A 521 -11.49 19.91 -6.25
CA MET A 521 -12.67 19.44 -7.01
C MET A 521 -13.85 20.41 -6.86
N ASP A 522 -14.10 20.94 -5.66
CA ASP A 522 -15.10 22.00 -5.43
C ASP A 522 -14.78 23.24 -6.28
N ALA A 523 -13.54 23.69 -6.22
CA ALA A 523 -13.05 24.86 -6.96
C ALA A 523 -13.09 24.65 -8.49
N ALA A 524 -12.90 23.42 -8.98
CA ALA A 524 -13.07 23.10 -10.39
C ALA A 524 -14.54 23.19 -10.82
N CYS A 525 -15.47 22.67 -10.01
CA CYS A 525 -16.91 22.82 -10.25
C CYS A 525 -17.37 24.29 -10.26
N GLU A 526 -16.75 25.12 -9.42
CA GLU A 526 -17.00 26.58 -9.34
C GLU A 526 -16.30 27.39 -10.45
N GLY A 527 -15.44 26.77 -11.26
CA GLY A 527 -14.65 27.41 -12.31
C GLY A 527 -13.48 28.27 -11.81
N ARG A 528 -13.08 28.12 -10.53
CA ARG A 528 -11.88 28.75 -9.95
C ARG A 528 -10.60 28.01 -10.35
N ILE A 529 -10.59 26.68 -10.30
CA ILE A 529 -9.57 25.85 -10.94
C ILE A 529 -9.99 25.59 -12.38
N LYS A 530 -9.12 25.91 -13.32
CA LYS A 530 -9.32 25.81 -14.76
C LYS A 530 -8.37 24.85 -15.45
N GLY A 531 -7.20 24.60 -14.86
CA GLY A 531 -6.22 23.67 -15.37
C GLY A 531 -5.70 22.74 -14.29
N MET A 532 -5.48 21.47 -14.66
CA MET A 532 -5.00 20.46 -13.74
C MET A 532 -4.00 19.50 -14.41
N TYR A 533 -3.02 19.07 -13.63
CA TYR A 533 -2.13 17.97 -13.98
C TYR A 533 -2.34 16.82 -13.00
N VAL A 534 -2.78 15.66 -13.49
CA VAL A 534 -3.03 14.44 -12.71
C VAL A 534 -1.97 13.40 -13.07
N MET A 535 -1.27 12.88 -12.07
CA MET A 535 -0.21 11.89 -12.23
C MET A 535 -0.51 10.60 -11.45
N GLY A 536 -0.82 9.51 -12.18
CA GLY A 536 -0.98 8.17 -11.60
C GLY A 536 -2.16 8.03 -10.65
N GLU A 537 -3.21 8.84 -10.83
CA GLU A 537 -4.44 8.83 -10.03
C GLU A 537 -5.69 8.83 -10.93
N ASN A 538 -6.77 8.28 -10.42
CA ASN A 538 -8.01 8.14 -11.15
C ASN A 538 -9.22 8.72 -10.37
N PRO A 539 -9.25 10.05 -10.08
CA PRO A 539 -10.32 10.68 -9.30
C PRO A 539 -11.71 10.50 -9.92
N ALA A 540 -11.83 10.36 -11.25
CA ALA A 540 -13.11 10.04 -11.90
C ALA A 540 -13.68 8.65 -11.53
N MET A 541 -12.92 7.83 -10.79
CA MET A 541 -13.34 6.54 -10.25
C MET A 541 -13.23 6.46 -8.72
N SER A 542 -12.22 7.10 -8.11
CA SER A 542 -11.84 6.88 -6.71
C SER A 542 -12.42 7.89 -5.74
N ASP A 543 -12.84 9.06 -6.19
CA ASP A 543 -13.33 10.11 -5.29
C ASP A 543 -14.67 9.74 -4.65
N PRO A 544 -14.89 10.11 -3.37
CA PRO A 544 -16.09 9.71 -2.62
C PRO A 544 -17.40 10.20 -3.23
N ASN A 545 -17.43 11.46 -3.70
CA ASN A 545 -18.55 12.02 -4.46
C ASN A 545 -18.25 12.01 -5.96
N LEU A 546 -18.38 10.84 -6.55
CA LEU A 546 -17.93 10.56 -7.92
C LEU A 546 -18.58 11.47 -8.98
N ASN A 547 -19.87 11.76 -8.84
CA ASN A 547 -20.57 12.63 -9.79
C ASN A 547 -20.04 14.07 -9.72
N HIS A 548 -19.72 14.54 -8.52
CA HIS A 548 -19.12 15.86 -8.30
C HIS A 548 -17.70 15.94 -8.88
N ALA A 549 -16.86 14.96 -8.59
CA ALA A 549 -15.49 14.90 -9.13
C ALA A 549 -15.50 14.88 -10.67
N ARG A 550 -16.37 14.08 -11.28
CA ARG A 550 -16.55 14.03 -12.75
C ARG A 550 -17.02 15.36 -13.32
N ALA A 551 -17.94 16.05 -12.63
CA ALA A 551 -18.38 17.38 -13.04
C ALA A 551 -17.25 18.40 -12.97
N GLY A 552 -16.43 18.39 -11.91
CA GLY A 552 -15.24 19.22 -11.78
C GLY A 552 -14.23 18.98 -12.90
N LEU A 553 -13.91 17.72 -13.18
CA LEU A 553 -12.97 17.34 -14.26
C LEU A 553 -13.51 17.77 -15.65
N ALA A 554 -14.83 17.67 -15.88
CA ALA A 554 -15.45 18.08 -17.14
C ALA A 554 -15.42 19.61 -17.33
N ALA A 555 -15.44 20.37 -16.23
CA ALA A 555 -15.44 21.85 -16.25
C ALA A 555 -14.06 22.47 -16.49
N LEU A 556 -12.97 21.68 -16.41
CA LEU A 556 -11.61 22.18 -16.62
C LEU A 556 -11.41 22.61 -18.07
N ASP A 557 -10.81 23.79 -18.26
CA ASP A 557 -10.40 24.29 -19.58
C ASP A 557 -9.26 23.41 -20.16
N HIS A 558 -8.31 22.97 -19.30
CA HIS A 558 -7.19 22.12 -19.70
C HIS A 558 -6.86 21.07 -18.64
N LEU A 559 -6.79 19.79 -19.05
CA LEU A 559 -6.43 18.66 -18.18
C LEU A 559 -5.35 17.82 -18.83
N VAL A 560 -4.24 17.65 -18.15
CA VAL A 560 -3.15 16.74 -18.49
C VAL A 560 -3.22 15.51 -17.57
N VAL A 561 -3.23 14.31 -18.13
CA VAL A 561 -3.21 13.05 -17.37
C VAL A 561 -1.98 12.25 -17.77
N GLN A 562 -1.18 11.87 -16.78
CA GLN A 562 -0.05 10.97 -16.93
C GLN A 562 -0.40 9.64 -16.25
N ASP A 563 -0.51 8.58 -17.03
CA ASP A 563 -0.91 7.27 -16.53
C ASP A 563 -0.38 6.14 -17.43
N ILE A 564 -0.56 4.90 -16.99
CA ILE A 564 -0.18 3.70 -17.73
C ILE A 564 -1.33 3.10 -18.54
N PHE A 565 -2.59 3.49 -18.24
CA PHE A 565 -3.81 3.08 -18.92
C PHE A 565 -4.69 4.27 -19.26
N LEU A 566 -5.63 4.08 -20.20
CA LEU A 566 -6.69 5.05 -20.45
C LEU A 566 -7.78 4.87 -19.37
N THR A 567 -7.60 5.56 -18.25
CA THR A 567 -8.51 5.52 -17.11
C THR A 567 -9.76 6.38 -17.32
N GLU A 568 -10.75 6.28 -16.42
CA GLU A 568 -11.93 7.15 -16.43
C GLU A 568 -11.54 8.64 -16.32
N THR A 569 -10.48 8.96 -15.59
CA THR A 569 -9.94 10.34 -15.52
C THR A 569 -9.38 10.78 -16.87
N ALA A 570 -8.69 9.88 -17.57
CA ALA A 570 -8.17 10.18 -18.90
C ALA A 570 -9.28 10.51 -19.92
N ALA A 571 -10.52 10.02 -19.72
CA ALA A 571 -11.66 10.41 -20.54
C ALA A 571 -11.99 11.91 -20.52
N TYR A 572 -11.50 12.64 -19.52
CA TYR A 572 -11.65 14.11 -19.40
C TYR A 572 -10.41 14.88 -19.86
N ALA A 573 -9.28 14.21 -20.10
CA ALA A 573 -8.01 14.83 -20.43
C ALA A 573 -8.00 15.47 -21.82
N ASP A 574 -7.22 16.52 -22.01
CA ASP A 574 -6.84 17.08 -23.31
C ASP A 574 -5.57 16.39 -23.86
N VAL A 575 -4.69 16.00 -22.94
CA VAL A 575 -3.44 15.30 -23.24
C VAL A 575 -3.30 14.11 -22.28
N VAL A 576 -2.95 12.94 -22.81
CA VAL A 576 -2.62 11.73 -22.04
C VAL A 576 -1.17 11.33 -22.34
N LEU A 577 -0.35 11.25 -21.31
CA LEU A 577 1.08 10.96 -21.38
C LEU A 577 1.37 9.54 -20.84
N PRO A 578 1.93 8.63 -21.66
CA PRO A 578 2.19 7.26 -21.27
C PRO A 578 3.39 7.17 -20.32
N ALA A 579 3.15 6.71 -19.11
CA ALA A 579 4.10 6.64 -18.01
C ALA A 579 4.64 5.22 -17.78
N SER A 580 5.57 5.11 -16.81
CA SER A 580 6.17 3.86 -16.38
C SER A 580 5.36 3.14 -15.29
N ALA A 581 5.19 1.82 -15.43
CA ALA A 581 4.71 0.97 -14.35
C ALA A 581 5.83 0.75 -13.32
N PHE A 582 5.47 0.29 -12.11
CA PHE A 582 6.44 0.10 -11.03
C PHE A 582 7.66 -0.77 -11.41
N PRO A 583 7.52 -1.94 -12.06
CA PRO A 583 8.69 -2.73 -12.46
C PRO A 583 9.51 -2.14 -13.61
N GLU A 584 9.05 -1.06 -14.23
CA GLU A 584 9.70 -0.39 -15.36
C GLU A 584 10.55 0.81 -14.95
N LYS A 585 10.66 1.11 -13.64
CA LYS A 585 11.38 2.26 -13.12
C LYS A 585 12.21 1.95 -11.88
N THR A 586 13.16 2.82 -11.59
CA THR A 586 13.94 2.83 -10.35
C THR A 586 13.52 4.04 -9.52
N GLY A 587 13.45 3.88 -8.21
CA GLY A 587 13.16 4.95 -7.26
C GLY A 587 13.08 4.44 -5.83
N THR A 588 13.01 5.34 -4.86
CA THR A 588 12.86 4.98 -3.45
C THR A 588 11.40 5.07 -3.00
N PHE A 589 11.06 4.24 -2.00
CA PHE A 589 9.70 4.12 -1.46
C PHE A 589 9.77 3.97 0.06
N SER A 590 9.00 4.79 0.79
CA SER A 590 8.93 4.71 2.26
C SER A 590 7.74 3.86 2.68
N ASN A 591 8.01 2.73 3.31
CA ASN A 591 6.97 1.83 3.78
C ASN A 591 6.30 2.31 5.08
N THR A 592 5.29 1.56 5.58
CA THR A 592 4.58 1.89 6.82
C THR A 592 5.50 1.93 8.04
N ASP A 593 6.59 1.15 8.05
CA ASP A 593 7.61 1.15 9.12
C ASP A 593 8.59 2.34 9.03
N ARG A 594 8.38 3.31 8.16
CA ARG A 594 9.29 4.45 7.86
C ARG A 594 10.63 4.01 7.29
N ARG A 595 10.68 2.87 6.62
CA ARG A 595 11.89 2.39 5.94
C ARG A 595 11.88 2.84 4.50
N VAL A 596 12.93 3.54 4.09
CA VAL A 596 13.17 3.87 2.69
C VAL A 596 13.77 2.65 2.00
N GLN A 597 13.11 2.19 0.94
CA GLN A 597 13.47 0.98 0.22
C GLN A 597 13.61 1.26 -1.27
N MET A 598 14.55 0.59 -1.92
CA MET A 598 14.80 0.77 -3.35
C MET A 598 13.91 -0.18 -4.18
N GLY A 599 13.03 0.40 -5.00
CA GLY A 599 12.45 -0.26 -6.15
C GLY A 599 13.40 -0.16 -7.34
N ARG A 600 13.65 -1.26 -8.05
CA ARG A 600 14.60 -1.28 -9.18
C ARG A 600 13.89 -1.67 -10.46
N GLN A 601 14.28 -1.01 -11.52
CA GLN A 601 13.81 -1.32 -12.88
C GLN A 601 14.15 -2.76 -13.25
N ALA A 602 13.13 -3.53 -13.55
CA ALA A 602 13.20 -4.92 -13.96
C ALA A 602 12.94 -5.09 -15.46
N LEU A 603 12.05 -4.28 -16.01
CA LEU A 603 11.55 -4.35 -17.38
C LEU A 603 11.88 -3.08 -18.16
N GLY A 604 11.97 -3.20 -19.48
CA GLY A 604 11.98 -2.06 -20.39
C GLY A 604 10.57 -1.48 -20.54
N LEU A 605 10.51 -0.20 -20.89
CA LEU A 605 9.26 0.51 -21.15
C LEU A 605 8.56 -0.01 -22.42
N PRO A 606 7.21 -0.05 -22.46
CA PRO A 606 6.47 -0.44 -23.65
C PRO A 606 6.40 0.71 -24.68
N GLY A 607 6.69 0.40 -25.95
CA GLY A 607 6.59 1.39 -27.03
C GLY A 607 7.40 2.66 -26.78
N GLU A 608 6.73 3.81 -26.83
CA GLU A 608 7.33 5.13 -26.59
C GLU A 608 7.08 5.66 -25.17
N ALA A 609 6.53 4.86 -24.24
CA ALA A 609 6.34 5.30 -22.85
C ALA A 609 7.65 5.82 -22.26
N ARG A 610 7.57 6.73 -21.28
CA ARG A 610 8.72 7.36 -20.63
C ARG A 610 8.62 7.24 -19.10
N HIS A 611 9.79 7.35 -18.45
CA HIS A 611 9.84 7.44 -16.99
C HIS A 611 9.15 8.71 -16.50
N ASP A 612 8.46 8.62 -15.39
CA ASP A 612 7.71 9.74 -14.80
C ASP A 612 8.59 10.96 -14.54
N ILE A 613 9.80 10.76 -14.02
CA ILE A 613 10.79 11.83 -13.78
C ILE A 613 11.12 12.57 -15.08
N TRP A 614 11.33 11.85 -16.19
CA TRP A 614 11.60 12.46 -17.48
C TRP A 614 10.43 13.33 -17.95
N ILE A 615 9.19 12.83 -17.81
CA ILE A 615 7.98 13.57 -18.21
C ILE A 615 7.86 14.88 -17.41
N ILE A 616 8.04 14.78 -16.08
CA ILE A 616 8.00 15.96 -15.20
C ILE A 616 9.08 16.98 -15.58
N GLN A 617 10.31 16.55 -15.86
CA GLN A 617 11.41 17.44 -16.30
C GLN A 617 11.11 18.12 -17.64
N GLN A 618 10.53 17.37 -18.59
CA GLN A 618 10.17 17.94 -19.90
C GLN A 618 9.07 19.01 -19.78
N LEU A 619 8.10 18.83 -18.89
CA LEU A 619 7.11 19.85 -18.58
C LEU A 619 7.75 21.03 -17.85
N ALA A 620 8.63 20.78 -16.89
CA ALA A 620 9.38 21.82 -16.15
C ALA A 620 10.18 22.72 -17.11
N ALA A 621 10.92 22.14 -18.04
CA ALA A 621 11.70 22.88 -19.04
C ALA A 621 10.81 23.81 -19.91
N ARG A 622 9.63 23.30 -20.35
CA ARG A 622 8.67 24.09 -21.15
C ARG A 622 7.97 25.17 -20.34
N LEU A 623 7.88 25.02 -19.03
CA LEU A 623 7.40 26.06 -18.10
C LEU A 623 8.49 27.05 -17.72
N GLY A 624 9.72 26.89 -18.21
CA GLY A 624 10.85 27.81 -18.01
C GLY A 624 11.72 27.47 -16.80
N LEU A 625 11.63 26.26 -16.26
CA LEU A 625 12.47 25.79 -15.16
C LEU A 625 13.71 25.06 -15.73
N GLY A 626 14.88 25.44 -15.25
CA GLY A 626 16.16 24.89 -15.73
C GLY A 626 16.64 23.70 -14.88
N TRP A 627 15.81 22.66 -14.73
CA TRP A 627 16.18 21.46 -13.99
C TRP A 627 16.98 20.50 -14.86
N GLU A 628 18.05 19.95 -14.32
CA GLU A 628 18.90 18.97 -14.97
C GLU A 628 19.17 17.83 -13.99
N TYR A 629 18.45 16.71 -14.12
CA TYR A 629 18.69 15.45 -13.41
C TYR A 629 18.95 14.36 -14.41
N ASP A 630 20.12 13.73 -14.36
CA ASP A 630 20.48 12.64 -15.25
C ASP A 630 19.75 11.34 -14.88
N ASP A 631 19.58 11.11 -13.57
CA ASP A 631 18.88 9.94 -13.07
C ASP A 631 18.17 10.20 -11.72
N VAL A 632 17.59 9.14 -11.15
CA VAL A 632 16.86 9.20 -9.88
C VAL A 632 17.78 9.54 -8.70
N SER A 633 19.07 9.24 -8.78
CA SER A 633 20.03 9.53 -7.70
C SER A 633 20.26 11.02 -7.53
N ASP A 634 20.26 11.80 -8.62
CA ASP A 634 20.43 13.25 -8.54
C ASP A 634 19.25 13.90 -7.81
N VAL A 635 18.03 13.42 -8.09
CA VAL A 635 16.83 13.88 -7.38
C VAL A 635 16.89 13.49 -5.90
N PHE A 636 17.33 12.26 -5.59
CA PHE A 636 17.47 11.80 -4.21
C PHE A 636 18.52 12.60 -3.43
N GLU A 637 19.66 12.93 -4.05
CA GLU A 637 20.69 13.79 -3.44
C GLU A 637 20.15 15.21 -3.18
N GLU A 638 19.36 15.78 -4.09
CA GLU A 638 18.69 17.06 -3.82
C GLU A 638 17.69 16.93 -2.65
N MET A 639 16.92 15.86 -2.57
CA MET A 639 16.00 15.65 -1.45
C MET A 639 16.72 15.51 -0.10
N ARG A 640 17.95 15.00 -0.10
CA ARG A 640 18.75 14.79 1.10
C ARG A 640 19.40 16.08 1.64
N GLY A 641 19.70 17.04 0.78
CA GLY A 641 20.31 18.34 1.12
C GLY A 641 19.35 19.29 1.78
#